data_db71ca6a47936df03adb99e8e519753b
#
_entry.id   db71ca6a47936df03adb99e8e519753b
#
_cell.length_a   1.000
_cell.length_b   1.000
_cell.length_c   1.000
_cell.angle_alpha   90.00
_cell.angle_beta   90.00
_cell.angle_gamma   90.00
#
_symmetry.space_group_name_H-M   'P 1'
#
loop_
_entity.id
_entity.type
_entity.pdbx_description
1 polymer ?
#
loop_
_entity_poly.entity_id
_entity_poly.type
_entity_poly.pdbx_seq_one_letter_code
_entity_poly.pdbx_strand_id
1 'polypeptide(L)'
;MKKKIVLLIALLAITSNVNALSYIKAENNLCTETENYKKWKLLSPSEKENTIMPVKCEEFYTTNKNLTASVGNTFNVDYKTLRKFSLLDYNKVSKAHDQGNTGMCWTFATTSVVESSLLIEQNKEIDLSEKHIDYSTVYSLDDGTKNPFGYYSKTKDVGGNYYLSGAYLSSGRGPILEAKLPWSTTSSSKTNTLNQKSDYYVNEIDYVSSASCDANTILAIKKNLTEYGAVGAQIYAETPTYVSNDKLSYYYNGNNTINHALTIVGWDDDYSASNFKTTPKGNGAWLTKDTYPTIFPGNGTIPTGYHYVSYYDTNICTSLMSAYKVETTSFDNKYSNNIHGFSGYIQTTDTSVLYFKNIYTKQSSASEKLTKVNIFTGYPGDKYELYYSDVDDFSKATKIGEGTASKVGYTSVNISNKISITKEKYYIYLKYTTLYKAVDNGETYNIFPVESFASSSTAEDKWYYVANKPSKVSYYSIDTTSWIDTTSNSALQFYPVISVFTKNEKENIEIKNTTKTPTDLNIQNGGYIYITLNLTNVNPNTLNIKITKNNTDVTNKFTITKDTTGIKITLTDKVTAGTYEVTIASTNANAKTTFTIGDKKSIPITNISIIGNNEISVAGTLNLSAEITPSNASNKDIYWSVNNVRVATINQSGILTGLKEGEVIVTASAKDGSGIKGTKTIKIIDINKEEGNGETIISGDVNQNQNSTENPKTGISNLTAVLLSSLFISVTLFILSKKHNVFKKF
;
A
#
# COMPACT_ATOMS: atom_id res chain seq x y z
N MET A 1 0.54 -37.71 40.12
CA MET A 1 1.44 -36.74 39.46
C MET A 1 0.80 -35.85 38.36
N LYS A 2 -0.41 -36.08 37.92
CA LYS A 2 -1.09 -35.26 36.89
C LYS A 2 -1.79 -33.97 37.40
N LYS A 3 -1.93 -33.77 38.70
CA LYS A 3 -2.60 -32.57 39.28
C LYS A 3 -1.64 -31.42 39.62
N LYS A 4 -0.34 -31.61 39.57
CA LYS A 4 0.65 -30.53 39.86
C LYS A 4 1.10 -29.73 38.63
N ILE A 5 0.84 -30.21 37.42
CA ILE A 5 1.23 -29.52 36.17
C ILE A 5 0.19 -28.47 35.76
N VAL A 6 -1.08 -28.70 36.12
CA VAL A 6 -2.17 -27.73 35.86
C VAL A 6 -2.06 -26.47 36.74
N LEU A 7 -1.48 -26.58 37.95
CA LEU A 7 -1.36 -25.46 38.87
C LEU A 7 -0.18 -24.52 38.55
N LEU A 8 0.80 -24.97 37.77
CA LEU A 8 1.97 -24.16 37.40
C LEU A 8 1.71 -23.29 36.14
N ILE A 9 0.76 -23.70 35.31
CA ILE A 9 0.32 -22.91 34.13
C ILE A 9 -0.64 -21.80 34.56
N ALA A 10 -1.42 -22.01 35.64
CA ALA A 10 -2.30 -20.98 36.21
C ALA A 10 -1.54 -19.89 36.98
N LEU A 11 -0.32 -20.13 37.48
CA LEU A 11 0.43 -19.13 38.25
C LEU A 11 1.28 -18.18 37.40
N LEU A 12 1.49 -18.47 36.11
CA LEU A 12 2.16 -17.57 35.16
C LEU A 12 1.19 -16.64 34.43
N ALA A 13 -0.13 -16.83 34.62
CA ALA A 13 -1.18 -16.01 34.05
C ALA A 13 -1.64 -14.85 34.94
N ILE A 14 -1.04 -14.67 36.15
CA ILE A 14 -1.57 -13.71 37.16
C ILE A 14 -0.84 -12.35 37.15
N THR A 15 0.13 -12.13 36.25
CA THR A 15 0.86 -10.84 36.20
C THR A 15 0.68 -10.02 34.93
N SER A 16 -0.23 -10.40 34.08
CA SER A 16 -0.71 -9.51 33.02
C SER A 16 -2.22 -9.71 32.87
N ASN A 17 -3.02 -8.69 33.03
CA ASN A 17 -4.43 -8.63 32.66
C ASN A 17 -4.62 -8.80 31.15
N VAL A 18 -4.13 -9.88 30.61
CA VAL A 18 -4.37 -10.28 29.23
C VAL A 18 -5.42 -11.38 29.31
N ASN A 19 -6.68 -10.98 29.21
CA ASN A 19 -7.76 -11.93 28.98
C ASN A 19 -7.40 -12.73 27.75
N ALA A 20 -7.21 -14.05 27.93
CA ALA A 20 -6.73 -14.92 26.87
C ALA A 20 -7.76 -14.96 25.74
N LEU A 21 -7.37 -14.49 24.57
CA LEU A 21 -8.00 -14.96 23.33
C LEU A 21 -7.84 -16.48 23.27
N SER A 22 -8.93 -17.20 23.37
CA SER A 22 -8.91 -18.61 23.07
C SER A 22 -9.00 -18.78 21.56
N TYR A 23 -8.01 -19.45 21.00
CA TYR A 23 -8.01 -19.85 19.61
C TYR A 23 -8.90 -21.08 19.45
N ILE A 24 -9.80 -20.97 18.53
CA ILE A 24 -10.38 -22.17 17.94
C ILE A 24 -9.44 -22.52 16.82
N LYS A 25 -8.78 -23.66 16.93
CA LYS A 25 -8.16 -24.28 15.76
C LYS A 25 -9.18 -24.14 14.65
N ALA A 26 -8.77 -23.63 13.50
CA ALA A 26 -9.64 -23.53 12.33
C ALA A 26 -10.29 -24.88 11.96
N GLU A 27 -9.88 -25.92 12.63
CA GLU A 27 -10.37 -27.29 12.48
C GLU A 27 -11.48 -27.68 13.42
N ASN A 28 -11.71 -27.04 14.56
CA ASN A 28 -12.59 -27.58 15.57
C ASN A 28 -13.44 -26.50 16.24
N ASN A 29 -14.75 -26.61 16.13
CA ASN A 29 -15.76 -26.31 17.10
C ASN A 29 -16.52 -24.99 17.07
N LEU A 30 -16.36 -24.14 16.07
CA LEU A 30 -17.23 -22.94 15.93
C LEU A 30 -18.24 -23.04 14.80
N CYS A 31 -18.04 -23.96 13.92
CA CYS A 31 -19.02 -24.23 12.89
C CYS A 31 -19.29 -25.71 12.78
N THR A 32 -20.56 -26.08 12.58
CA THR A 32 -20.90 -27.41 12.13
C THR A 32 -20.30 -27.59 10.75
N GLU A 33 -19.32 -28.48 10.62
CA GLU A 33 -18.75 -28.80 9.32
C GLU A 33 -19.85 -29.31 8.40
N THR A 34 -19.90 -28.78 7.17
CA THR A 34 -20.83 -29.25 6.17
C THR A 34 -20.63 -30.74 5.92
N GLU A 35 -21.70 -31.48 5.63
CA GLU A 35 -21.61 -32.90 5.30
C GLU A 35 -20.71 -33.14 4.08
N ASN A 36 -20.69 -32.17 3.14
CA ASN A 36 -19.83 -32.23 1.98
C ASN A 36 -18.34 -32.06 2.35
N TYR A 37 -18.02 -31.18 3.30
CA TYR A 37 -16.65 -31.03 3.79
C TYR A 37 -16.18 -32.27 4.59
N LYS A 38 -17.05 -32.85 5.42
CA LYS A 38 -16.74 -34.09 6.13
C LYS A 38 -16.43 -35.24 5.18
N LYS A 39 -17.20 -35.39 4.10
CA LYS A 39 -16.97 -36.40 3.06
C LYS A 39 -15.66 -36.11 2.30
N TRP A 40 -15.43 -34.85 1.92
CA TRP A 40 -14.21 -34.44 1.26
C TRP A 40 -12.96 -34.71 2.11
N LYS A 41 -13.01 -34.51 3.42
CA LYS A 41 -11.91 -34.84 4.34
C LYS A 41 -11.50 -36.31 4.29
N LEU A 42 -12.42 -37.19 4.00
CA LEU A 42 -12.20 -38.63 3.94
C LEU A 42 -11.65 -39.13 2.59
N LEU A 43 -11.62 -38.28 1.58
CA LEU A 43 -11.05 -38.61 0.27
C LEU A 43 -9.53 -38.81 0.37
N SER A 44 -9.00 -39.68 -0.49
CA SER A 44 -7.57 -39.86 -0.65
C SER A 44 -6.90 -38.59 -1.15
N PRO A 45 -5.56 -38.40 -1.01
CA PRO A 45 -4.88 -37.23 -1.56
C PRO A 45 -5.11 -37.03 -3.05
N SER A 46 -5.13 -38.12 -3.85
CA SER A 46 -5.37 -38.05 -5.29
C SER A 46 -6.81 -37.67 -5.63
N GLU A 47 -7.77 -38.08 -4.83
CA GLU A 47 -9.19 -37.69 -5.00
C GLU A 47 -9.36 -36.21 -4.58
N LYS A 48 -8.72 -35.75 -3.52
CA LYS A 48 -8.75 -34.35 -3.09
C LYS A 48 -8.14 -33.42 -4.12
N GLU A 49 -7.06 -33.83 -4.78
CA GLU A 49 -6.44 -33.09 -5.88
C GLU A 49 -7.38 -32.86 -7.06
N ASN A 50 -8.33 -33.78 -7.28
CA ASN A 50 -9.30 -33.72 -8.38
C ASN A 50 -10.70 -33.28 -7.94
N THR A 51 -10.87 -32.86 -6.70
CA THR A 51 -12.18 -32.51 -6.12
C THR A 51 -12.14 -31.08 -5.58
N ILE A 52 -13.16 -30.30 -5.89
CA ILE A 52 -13.32 -28.98 -5.26
C ILE A 52 -13.46 -29.17 -3.75
N MET A 53 -12.66 -28.46 -2.98
CA MET A 53 -12.80 -28.44 -1.53
C MET A 53 -14.14 -27.76 -1.15
N PRO A 54 -15.07 -28.46 -0.51
CA PRO A 54 -16.35 -27.88 -0.12
C PRO A 54 -16.20 -26.83 0.96
N VAL A 55 -17.22 -26.03 1.13
CA VAL A 55 -17.32 -25.09 2.24
C VAL A 55 -17.25 -25.86 3.56
N LYS A 56 -16.31 -25.43 4.43
CA LYS A 56 -16.08 -26.13 5.69
C LYS A 56 -17.23 -26.02 6.67
N CYS A 57 -17.92 -24.89 6.72
CA CYS A 57 -18.83 -24.52 7.79
C CYS A 57 -20.22 -24.10 7.28
N GLU A 58 -21.28 -24.64 7.86
CA GLU A 58 -22.66 -24.29 7.50
C GLU A 58 -23.12 -22.94 8.07
N GLU A 59 -22.51 -22.46 9.15
CA GLU A 59 -23.02 -21.36 9.97
C GLU A 59 -22.63 -19.95 9.51
N PHE A 60 -21.87 -19.82 8.43
CA PHE A 60 -21.52 -18.54 7.85
C PHE A 60 -22.68 -17.75 7.22
N TYR A 61 -23.89 -18.31 7.24
CA TYR A 61 -24.90 -17.99 6.23
C TYR A 61 -26.29 -17.76 6.78
N THR A 62 -26.37 -17.19 7.97
CA THR A 62 -27.67 -16.72 8.43
C THR A 62 -28.11 -15.52 7.61
N THR A 63 -29.06 -15.75 6.72
CA THR A 63 -29.78 -14.69 6.01
C THR A 63 -30.36 -13.70 7.00
N ASN A 64 -29.76 -12.52 7.05
CA ASN A 64 -30.26 -11.45 7.92
C ASN A 64 -31.52 -10.86 7.32
N LYS A 65 -32.67 -11.04 7.98
CA LYS A 65 -34.00 -10.61 7.51
C LYS A 65 -34.18 -9.10 7.37
N ASN A 66 -33.20 -8.27 7.74
CA ASN A 66 -33.40 -6.81 7.93
C ASN A 66 -32.38 -5.90 7.24
N LEU A 67 -31.63 -6.34 6.21
CA LEU A 67 -30.70 -5.46 5.54
C LEU A 67 -31.35 -4.75 4.33
N THR A 68 -31.86 -3.58 4.56
CA THR A 68 -32.19 -2.59 3.53
C THR A 68 -31.01 -1.65 3.30
N ALA A 69 -29.94 -2.10 2.72
CA ALA A 69 -28.97 -1.22 2.10
C ALA A 69 -29.27 -1.23 0.60
N SER A 70 -29.84 -0.16 0.10
CA SER A 70 -30.03 0.05 -1.33
C SER A 70 -28.68 0.40 -1.97
N VAL A 71 -27.94 -0.60 -2.42
CA VAL A 71 -27.03 -0.42 -3.53
C VAL A 71 -27.87 -0.33 -4.79
N GLY A 72 -27.61 0.61 -5.68
CA GLY A 72 -28.48 0.88 -6.82
C GLY A 72 -28.68 -0.38 -7.69
N ASN A 73 -29.93 -0.74 -7.88
CA ASN A 73 -30.33 -1.81 -8.79
C ASN A 73 -29.94 -1.40 -10.23
N THR A 74 -28.89 -2.00 -10.76
CA THR A 74 -28.30 -1.67 -12.07
C THR A 74 -29.30 -1.83 -13.22
N PHE A 75 -30.25 -2.76 -13.08
CA PHE A 75 -31.24 -3.09 -14.12
C PHE A 75 -32.61 -2.43 -13.90
N ASN A 76 -32.78 -1.69 -12.80
CA ASN A 76 -34.05 -1.10 -12.40
C ASN A 76 -35.24 -2.10 -12.36
N VAL A 77 -34.97 -3.30 -11.87
CA VAL A 77 -35.96 -4.39 -11.71
C VAL A 77 -36.17 -4.69 -10.22
N ASP A 78 -37.40 -5.02 -9.84
CA ASP A 78 -37.66 -5.52 -8.50
C ASP A 78 -37.45 -7.05 -8.46
N TYR A 79 -36.29 -7.48 -8.03
CA TYR A 79 -35.93 -8.90 -7.94
C TYR A 79 -36.82 -9.72 -6.99
N LYS A 80 -37.58 -9.05 -6.11
CA LYS A 80 -38.48 -9.76 -5.15
C LYS A 80 -39.78 -10.22 -5.83
N THR A 81 -40.21 -9.48 -6.84
CA THR A 81 -41.48 -9.74 -7.53
C THR A 81 -41.29 -10.24 -8.95
N LEU A 82 -40.12 -9.98 -9.56
CA LEU A 82 -39.83 -10.42 -10.93
C LEU A 82 -39.63 -11.93 -10.98
N ARG A 83 -40.47 -12.60 -11.76
CA ARG A 83 -40.52 -14.08 -11.82
C ARG A 83 -39.42 -14.65 -12.73
N LYS A 84 -38.95 -13.89 -13.71
CA LYS A 84 -37.90 -14.31 -14.66
C LYS A 84 -36.94 -13.16 -14.96
N PHE A 85 -35.67 -13.50 -14.97
CA PHE A 85 -34.59 -12.55 -15.30
C PHE A 85 -33.43 -13.30 -15.91
N SER A 86 -32.77 -12.70 -16.90
CA SER A 86 -31.56 -13.25 -17.51
C SER A 86 -30.58 -12.13 -17.87
N LEU A 87 -29.35 -12.23 -17.42
CA LEU A 87 -28.26 -11.35 -17.85
C LEU A 87 -27.95 -11.47 -19.35
N LEU A 88 -28.34 -12.59 -19.99
CA LEU A 88 -28.26 -12.76 -21.45
C LEU A 88 -29.13 -11.72 -22.18
N ASP A 89 -30.33 -11.44 -21.68
CA ASP A 89 -31.26 -10.49 -22.29
C ASP A 89 -30.70 -9.06 -22.31
N TYR A 90 -29.74 -8.78 -21.41
CA TYR A 90 -29.06 -7.49 -21.28
C TYR A 90 -27.64 -7.49 -21.92
N ASN A 91 -27.18 -8.61 -22.50
CA ASN A 91 -25.82 -8.80 -22.98
C ASN A 91 -24.77 -8.57 -21.89
N LYS A 92 -25.04 -9.05 -20.66
CA LYS A 92 -24.15 -8.85 -19.50
C LYS A 92 -23.47 -10.16 -19.04
N VAL A 93 -23.25 -11.07 -19.97
CA VAL A 93 -22.51 -12.32 -19.78
C VAL A 93 -21.56 -12.55 -20.95
N SER A 94 -20.33 -12.91 -20.65
CA SER A 94 -19.34 -13.37 -21.64
C SER A 94 -19.68 -14.78 -22.17
N LYS A 95 -19.08 -15.17 -23.28
CA LYS A 95 -19.26 -16.50 -23.86
C LYS A 95 -18.85 -17.61 -22.89
N ALA A 96 -19.45 -18.80 -23.06
CA ALA A 96 -19.01 -19.99 -22.34
C ALA A 96 -17.69 -20.49 -22.94
N HIS A 97 -16.69 -20.73 -22.09
CA HIS A 97 -15.38 -21.27 -22.46
C HIS A 97 -15.29 -22.74 -22.02
N ASP A 98 -14.44 -23.52 -22.71
CA ASP A 98 -14.24 -24.93 -22.42
C ASP A 98 -12.97 -25.11 -21.56
N GLN A 99 -13.16 -25.65 -20.35
CA GLN A 99 -12.04 -25.96 -19.46
C GLN A 99 -11.24 -27.20 -19.86
N GLY A 100 -11.76 -28.00 -20.78
CA GLY A 100 -11.18 -29.30 -21.15
C GLY A 100 -11.15 -30.29 -19.99
N ASN A 101 -10.22 -31.25 -20.04
CA ASN A 101 -10.06 -32.28 -18.99
C ASN A 101 -9.20 -31.80 -17.82
N THR A 102 -9.58 -30.69 -17.19
CA THR A 102 -8.84 -30.11 -16.04
C THR A 102 -9.77 -29.89 -14.86
N GLY A 103 -9.22 -29.75 -13.65
CA GLY A 103 -9.96 -29.38 -12.45
C GLY A 103 -10.23 -27.89 -12.31
N MET A 104 -10.32 -27.15 -13.42
CA MET A 104 -10.27 -25.69 -13.43
C MET A 104 -11.64 -25.00 -13.48
N CYS A 105 -12.75 -25.73 -13.34
CA CYS A 105 -14.10 -25.16 -13.36
C CYS A 105 -14.26 -23.91 -12.45
N TRP A 106 -13.61 -23.92 -11.30
CA TRP A 106 -13.67 -22.83 -10.33
C TRP A 106 -13.01 -21.53 -10.84
N THR A 107 -11.95 -21.60 -11.64
CA THR A 107 -11.33 -20.42 -12.24
C THR A 107 -12.16 -19.87 -13.39
N PHE A 108 -12.71 -20.74 -14.25
CA PHE A 108 -13.63 -20.35 -15.31
C PHE A 108 -14.91 -19.71 -14.79
N ALA A 109 -15.49 -20.28 -13.71
CA ALA A 109 -16.63 -19.67 -13.05
C ALA A 109 -16.25 -18.31 -12.42
N THR A 110 -15.07 -18.19 -11.83
CA THR A 110 -14.58 -16.93 -11.25
C THR A 110 -14.40 -15.86 -12.33
N THR A 111 -13.71 -16.14 -13.43
CA THR A 111 -13.54 -15.18 -14.53
C THR A 111 -14.89 -14.80 -15.10
N SER A 112 -15.80 -15.75 -15.32
CA SER A 112 -17.15 -15.47 -15.81
C SER A 112 -17.93 -14.48 -14.93
N VAL A 113 -17.84 -14.59 -13.59
CA VAL A 113 -18.47 -13.64 -12.66
C VAL A 113 -17.81 -12.26 -12.76
N VAL A 114 -16.48 -12.19 -12.79
CA VAL A 114 -15.73 -10.94 -12.92
C VAL A 114 -16.03 -10.25 -14.26
N GLU A 115 -16.05 -10.99 -15.36
CA GLU A 115 -16.36 -10.49 -16.69
C GLU A 115 -17.78 -9.95 -16.79
N SER A 116 -18.76 -10.63 -16.16
CA SER A 116 -20.14 -10.14 -16.07
C SER A 116 -20.21 -8.81 -15.33
N SER A 117 -19.51 -8.68 -14.20
CA SER A 117 -19.42 -7.42 -13.47
C SER A 117 -18.79 -6.31 -14.32
N LEU A 118 -17.73 -6.58 -15.08
CA LEU A 118 -17.10 -5.62 -15.99
C LEU A 118 -18.01 -5.21 -17.17
N LEU A 119 -18.79 -6.14 -17.70
CA LEU A 119 -19.82 -5.83 -18.70
C LEU A 119 -20.90 -4.90 -18.16
N ILE A 120 -21.24 -5.02 -16.88
CA ILE A 120 -22.20 -4.12 -16.23
C ILE A 120 -21.56 -2.74 -16.01
N GLU A 121 -20.40 -2.69 -15.37
CA GLU A 121 -19.76 -1.44 -14.95
C GLU A 121 -19.18 -0.62 -16.12
N GLN A 122 -18.65 -1.29 -17.14
CA GLN A 122 -17.90 -0.63 -18.24
C GLN A 122 -18.50 -0.84 -19.63
N ASN A 123 -19.53 -1.67 -19.74
CA ASN A 123 -20.12 -2.08 -21.02
C ASN A 123 -19.10 -2.59 -22.04
N LYS A 124 -18.07 -3.31 -21.56
CA LYS A 124 -16.94 -3.81 -22.32
C LYS A 124 -16.79 -5.29 -22.11
N GLU A 125 -16.83 -6.06 -23.22
CA GLU A 125 -16.48 -7.48 -23.19
C GLU A 125 -14.98 -7.62 -22.97
N ILE A 126 -14.61 -8.41 -21.96
CA ILE A 126 -13.23 -8.65 -21.53
C ILE A 126 -13.07 -10.12 -21.30
N ASP A 127 -11.95 -10.65 -21.74
CA ASP A 127 -11.54 -12.04 -21.57
C ASP A 127 -10.38 -12.09 -20.56
N LEU A 128 -10.58 -12.79 -19.44
CA LEU A 128 -9.68 -12.85 -18.31
C LEU A 128 -9.03 -14.22 -18.18
N SER A 129 -7.78 -14.23 -17.73
CA SER A 129 -6.97 -15.44 -17.63
C SER A 129 -7.35 -16.33 -16.44
N GLU A 130 -7.97 -17.47 -16.71
CA GLU A 130 -8.20 -18.55 -15.75
C GLU A 130 -6.88 -19.14 -15.26
N LYS A 131 -5.93 -19.26 -16.15
CA LYS A 131 -4.61 -19.81 -15.87
C LYS A 131 -3.83 -18.97 -14.85
N HIS A 132 -3.96 -17.65 -14.91
CA HIS A 132 -3.33 -16.77 -13.94
C HIS A 132 -3.88 -16.96 -12.52
N ILE A 133 -5.19 -17.22 -12.39
CA ILE A 133 -5.83 -17.54 -11.09
C ILE A 133 -5.19 -18.81 -10.52
N ASP A 134 -5.11 -19.87 -11.32
CA ASP A 134 -4.55 -21.14 -10.86
C ASP A 134 -3.09 -20.99 -10.44
N TYR A 135 -2.23 -20.44 -11.30
CA TYR A 135 -0.79 -20.27 -11.00
C TYR A 135 -0.54 -19.36 -9.79
N SER A 136 -1.40 -18.37 -9.57
CA SER A 136 -1.32 -17.52 -8.39
C SER A 136 -1.63 -18.24 -7.09
N THR A 137 -2.26 -19.42 -7.14
CA THR A 137 -2.57 -20.24 -5.97
C THR A 137 -1.60 -21.40 -5.73
N VAL A 138 -0.69 -21.69 -6.65
CA VAL A 138 0.29 -22.79 -6.54
C VAL A 138 1.62 -22.27 -6.00
N TYR A 139 2.19 -22.96 -5.00
CA TYR A 139 3.48 -22.57 -4.40
C TYR A 139 4.68 -22.88 -5.29
N SER A 140 4.73 -24.09 -5.88
CA SER A 140 5.86 -24.51 -6.73
C SER A 140 5.41 -24.55 -8.18
N LEU A 141 5.93 -23.62 -8.98
CA LEU A 141 5.67 -23.56 -10.41
C LEU A 141 6.53 -24.57 -11.19
N ASP A 142 6.15 -24.84 -12.46
CA ASP A 142 6.79 -25.86 -13.31
C ASP A 142 8.28 -25.62 -13.54
N ASP A 143 8.71 -24.38 -13.59
CA ASP A 143 10.12 -23.98 -13.75
C ASP A 143 10.90 -23.96 -12.44
N GLY A 144 10.32 -24.44 -11.34
CA GLY A 144 10.93 -24.48 -10.02
C GLY A 144 10.83 -23.16 -9.25
N THR A 145 10.30 -22.09 -9.83
CA THR A 145 10.07 -20.84 -9.11
C THR A 145 9.08 -21.04 -7.97
N LYS A 146 9.34 -20.34 -6.86
CA LYS A 146 8.47 -20.35 -5.68
C LYS A 146 7.56 -19.13 -5.68
N ASN A 147 6.26 -19.37 -5.69
CA ASN A 147 5.25 -18.34 -5.49
C ASN A 147 4.99 -18.18 -3.97
N PRO A 148 5.43 -17.06 -3.36
CA PRO A 148 5.25 -16.87 -1.92
C PRO A 148 3.78 -16.76 -1.49
N PHE A 149 2.88 -16.55 -2.45
CA PHE A 149 1.43 -16.43 -2.25
C PHE A 149 0.69 -17.73 -2.58
N GLY A 150 1.37 -18.79 -2.94
CA GLY A 150 0.77 -20.07 -3.30
C GLY A 150 0.58 -20.98 -2.09
N TYR A 151 -0.37 -21.90 -2.20
CA TYR A 151 -0.61 -22.95 -1.22
C TYR A 151 0.42 -24.05 -1.40
N TYR A 152 1.06 -24.47 -0.31
CA TYR A 152 2.27 -25.32 -0.34
C TYR A 152 2.08 -26.66 -1.06
N SER A 153 0.93 -27.32 -0.87
CA SER A 153 0.67 -28.64 -1.47
C SER A 153 -0.27 -28.59 -2.66
N LYS A 154 -0.76 -27.39 -3.07
CA LYS A 154 -1.58 -27.27 -4.27
C LYS A 154 -0.72 -27.44 -5.51
N THR A 155 -1.12 -28.34 -6.41
CA THR A 155 -0.56 -28.43 -7.75
C THR A 155 -1.44 -27.66 -8.74
N LYS A 156 -0.91 -27.36 -9.93
CA LYS A 156 -1.69 -26.72 -11.00
C LYS A 156 -2.76 -27.66 -11.57
N ASP A 157 -3.71 -27.09 -12.27
CA ASP A 157 -4.79 -27.80 -12.98
C ASP A 157 -5.66 -28.69 -12.07
N VAL A 158 -5.64 -28.46 -10.77
CA VAL A 158 -6.49 -29.15 -9.79
C VAL A 158 -7.56 -28.22 -9.22
N GLY A 159 -8.58 -28.81 -8.57
CA GLY A 159 -9.69 -28.10 -8.00
C GLY A 159 -9.33 -26.89 -7.10
N GLY A 160 -10.31 -26.08 -6.79
CA GLY A 160 -10.24 -24.92 -5.93
C GLY A 160 -11.62 -24.54 -5.43
N ASN A 161 -11.76 -23.36 -4.88
CA ASN A 161 -13.03 -22.84 -4.38
C ASN A 161 -13.07 -21.30 -4.44
N TYR A 162 -14.23 -20.73 -4.11
CA TYR A 162 -14.39 -19.26 -4.16
C TYR A 162 -13.65 -18.50 -3.05
N TYR A 163 -13.19 -19.15 -1.96
CA TYR A 163 -12.27 -18.50 -1.02
C TYR A 163 -10.89 -18.30 -1.62
N LEU A 164 -10.38 -19.28 -2.39
CA LEU A 164 -9.13 -19.14 -3.14
C LEU A 164 -9.22 -18.00 -4.15
N SER A 165 -10.33 -17.96 -4.91
CA SER A 165 -10.61 -16.88 -5.86
C SER A 165 -10.69 -15.53 -5.15
N GLY A 166 -11.42 -15.45 -4.06
CA GLY A 166 -11.59 -14.23 -3.28
C GLY A 166 -10.28 -13.71 -2.69
N ALA A 167 -9.43 -14.58 -2.17
CA ALA A 167 -8.10 -14.23 -1.70
C ALA A 167 -7.22 -13.65 -2.81
N TYR A 168 -7.22 -14.28 -3.97
CA TYR A 168 -6.53 -13.80 -5.16
C TYR A 168 -7.05 -12.43 -5.61
N LEU A 169 -8.35 -12.29 -5.77
CA LEU A 169 -9.01 -11.08 -6.26
C LEU A 169 -8.89 -9.91 -5.28
N SER A 170 -9.14 -10.12 -4.00
CA SER A 170 -9.11 -9.07 -2.97
C SER A 170 -7.70 -8.57 -2.66
N SER A 171 -6.68 -9.40 -2.87
CA SER A 171 -5.28 -9.01 -2.69
C SER A 171 -4.75 -8.09 -3.78
N GLY A 172 -5.52 -7.84 -4.86
CA GLY A 172 -5.09 -7.06 -6.01
C GLY A 172 -3.97 -7.73 -6.84
N ARG A 173 -3.78 -9.06 -6.73
CA ARG A 173 -2.82 -9.81 -7.57
C ARG A 173 -3.33 -10.05 -8.98
N GLY A 174 -4.60 -9.98 -9.19
CA GLY A 174 -5.32 -10.11 -10.47
C GLY A 174 -6.73 -9.53 -10.34
N PRO A 175 -7.58 -9.70 -11.36
CA PRO A 175 -7.34 -10.50 -12.58
C PRO A 175 -6.48 -9.78 -13.63
N ILE A 176 -5.93 -10.56 -14.56
CA ILE A 176 -5.24 -10.07 -15.75
C ILE A 176 -5.95 -10.55 -17.02
N LEU A 177 -5.69 -9.89 -18.13
CA LEU A 177 -6.26 -10.26 -19.44
C LEU A 177 -5.77 -11.62 -19.90
N GLU A 178 -6.64 -12.42 -20.54
CA GLU A 178 -6.33 -13.71 -21.15
C GLU A 178 -5.16 -13.59 -22.15
N ALA A 179 -5.09 -12.51 -22.92
CA ALA A 179 -4.00 -12.26 -23.86
C ALA A 179 -2.60 -12.19 -23.20
N LYS A 180 -2.51 -11.93 -21.90
CA LYS A 180 -1.23 -11.90 -21.16
C LYS A 180 -0.77 -13.28 -20.73
N LEU A 181 -1.69 -14.16 -20.41
CA LEU A 181 -1.43 -15.56 -20.07
C LEU A 181 -2.58 -16.45 -20.58
N PRO A 182 -2.56 -16.81 -21.86
CA PRO A 182 -3.64 -17.55 -22.48
C PRO A 182 -3.87 -18.94 -21.87
N TRP A 183 -5.14 -19.34 -21.80
CA TRP A 183 -5.53 -20.69 -21.45
C TRP A 183 -4.94 -21.67 -22.47
N SER A 184 -4.21 -22.65 -21.96
CA SER A 184 -3.67 -23.73 -22.77
C SER A 184 -3.39 -24.91 -21.86
N THR A 185 -3.87 -26.07 -22.22
CA THR A 185 -3.60 -27.32 -21.49
C THR A 185 -2.13 -27.76 -21.60
N THR A 186 -1.35 -27.21 -22.55
CA THR A 186 0.01 -27.65 -22.88
C THR A 186 1.11 -26.65 -22.56
N SER A 187 0.82 -25.43 -22.10
CA SER A 187 1.86 -24.41 -21.95
C SER A 187 2.58 -24.50 -20.61
N SER A 188 3.90 -24.41 -20.66
CA SER A 188 4.77 -24.19 -19.50
C SER A 188 4.42 -22.86 -18.79
N SER A 189 4.58 -22.84 -17.47
CA SER A 189 4.38 -21.63 -16.68
C SER A 189 5.33 -20.52 -17.11
N LYS A 190 4.79 -19.31 -17.20
CA LYS A 190 5.61 -18.10 -17.37
C LYS A 190 5.65 -17.37 -16.04
N THR A 191 6.71 -17.57 -15.26
CA THR A 191 6.92 -17.01 -13.93
C THR A 191 6.81 -15.50 -13.85
N ASN A 192 7.14 -14.79 -14.92
CA ASN A 192 7.02 -13.33 -14.96
C ASN A 192 5.58 -12.82 -14.87
N THR A 193 4.56 -13.67 -15.06
CA THR A 193 3.16 -13.25 -14.97
C THR A 193 2.68 -13.05 -13.55
N LEU A 194 3.24 -13.75 -12.55
CA LEU A 194 2.86 -13.60 -11.15
C LEU A 194 3.10 -12.19 -10.59
N ASN A 195 4.07 -11.46 -11.16
CA ASN A 195 4.42 -10.10 -10.75
C ASN A 195 3.80 -9.03 -11.65
N GLN A 196 2.92 -9.40 -12.57
CA GLN A 196 2.26 -8.42 -13.43
C GLN A 196 1.29 -7.57 -12.61
N LYS A 197 1.18 -6.30 -13.00
CA LYS A 197 0.16 -5.42 -12.45
C LYS A 197 -1.21 -5.95 -12.85
N SER A 198 -2.10 -6.04 -11.87
CA SER A 198 -3.51 -6.37 -12.10
C SER A 198 -4.16 -5.36 -13.04
N ASP A 199 -4.94 -5.81 -14.00
CA ASP A 199 -5.67 -4.94 -14.93
C ASP A 199 -6.94 -4.39 -14.27
N TYR A 200 -7.56 -5.22 -13.43
CA TYR A 200 -8.81 -4.92 -12.72
C TYR A 200 -8.67 -5.26 -11.24
N TYR A 201 -9.44 -4.57 -10.44
CA TYR A 201 -9.48 -4.75 -9.00
C TYR A 201 -10.89 -5.13 -8.56
N VAL A 202 -11.00 -6.19 -7.76
CA VAL A 202 -12.27 -6.57 -7.15
C VAL A 202 -12.47 -5.76 -5.88
N ASN A 203 -13.40 -4.82 -5.96
CA ASN A 203 -13.70 -3.86 -4.90
C ASN A 203 -14.48 -4.49 -3.76
N GLU A 204 -15.41 -5.37 -4.10
CA GLU A 204 -16.27 -6.06 -3.14
C GLU A 204 -16.48 -7.52 -3.54
N ILE A 205 -16.59 -8.38 -2.54
CA ILE A 205 -16.99 -9.76 -2.69
C ILE A 205 -18.13 -10.01 -1.72
N ASP A 206 -19.25 -10.52 -2.23
CA ASP A 206 -20.35 -11.00 -1.42
C ASP A 206 -20.41 -12.52 -1.50
N TYR A 207 -20.27 -13.17 -0.35
CA TYR A 207 -20.41 -14.60 -0.22
C TYR A 207 -21.82 -14.95 0.28
N VAL A 208 -22.48 -15.84 -0.44
CA VAL A 208 -23.78 -16.40 -0.06
C VAL A 208 -23.67 -17.89 0.06
N SER A 209 -24.21 -18.45 1.12
CA SER A 209 -24.48 -19.89 1.22
C SER A 209 -25.54 -20.10 2.29
N SER A 210 -26.19 -21.26 2.29
CA SER A 210 -27.28 -21.60 3.21
C SER A 210 -27.32 -23.09 3.43
N ALA A 211 -27.98 -23.51 4.50
CA ALA A 211 -28.28 -24.92 4.72
C ALA A 211 -29.37 -25.45 3.75
N SER A 212 -30.09 -24.56 3.06
CA SER A 212 -31.16 -24.92 2.11
C SER A 212 -31.41 -23.83 1.10
N CYS A 213 -31.98 -24.14 -0.05
CA CYS A 213 -32.52 -23.21 -1.01
C CYS A 213 -33.86 -22.65 -0.54
N ASP A 214 -33.90 -21.97 0.61
CA ASP A 214 -35.08 -21.29 1.09
C ASP A 214 -35.37 -19.97 0.35
N ALA A 215 -36.52 -19.37 0.61
CA ALA A 215 -36.93 -18.14 -0.05
C ALA A 215 -35.94 -16.98 0.19
N ASN A 216 -35.28 -16.92 1.35
CA ASN A 216 -34.32 -15.89 1.67
C ASN A 216 -33.01 -16.05 0.86
N THR A 217 -32.54 -17.30 0.75
CA THR A 217 -31.37 -17.65 -0.06
C THR A 217 -31.63 -17.35 -1.53
N ILE A 218 -32.78 -17.72 -2.05
CA ILE A 218 -33.19 -17.39 -3.44
C ILE A 218 -33.20 -15.88 -3.64
N LEU A 219 -33.76 -15.09 -2.72
CA LEU A 219 -33.79 -13.63 -2.82
C LEU A 219 -32.39 -13.03 -2.71
N ALA A 220 -31.48 -13.57 -1.90
CA ALA A 220 -30.09 -13.10 -1.82
C ALA A 220 -29.35 -13.32 -3.15
N ILE A 221 -29.51 -14.48 -3.78
CA ILE A 221 -28.93 -14.77 -5.11
C ILE A 221 -29.53 -13.83 -6.18
N LYS A 222 -30.85 -13.67 -6.24
CA LYS A 222 -31.51 -12.76 -7.14
C LYS A 222 -31.05 -11.31 -6.97
N LYS A 223 -30.88 -10.88 -5.72
CA LYS A 223 -30.32 -9.57 -5.39
C LYS A 223 -28.91 -9.42 -6.00
N ASN A 224 -28.03 -10.39 -5.76
CA ASN A 224 -26.66 -10.35 -6.27
C ASN A 224 -26.63 -10.33 -7.80
N LEU A 225 -27.48 -11.08 -8.48
CA LEU A 225 -27.63 -11.05 -9.93
C LEU A 225 -28.00 -9.66 -10.46
N THR A 226 -28.79 -8.89 -9.73
CA THR A 226 -29.22 -7.55 -10.14
C THR A 226 -28.30 -6.42 -9.72
N GLU A 227 -27.49 -6.64 -8.69
CA GLU A 227 -26.55 -5.63 -8.15
C GLU A 227 -25.12 -5.82 -8.65
N TYR A 228 -24.63 -7.06 -8.77
CA TYR A 228 -23.24 -7.38 -9.10
C TYR A 228 -23.09 -8.01 -10.49
N GLY A 229 -24.11 -8.66 -11.00
CA GLY A 229 -24.06 -9.47 -12.20
C GLY A 229 -24.08 -10.97 -11.90
N ALA A 230 -23.37 -11.76 -12.69
CA ALA A 230 -23.36 -13.20 -12.52
C ALA A 230 -22.86 -13.63 -11.13
N VAL A 231 -23.34 -14.80 -10.66
CA VAL A 231 -23.02 -15.37 -9.34
C VAL A 231 -22.36 -16.72 -9.51
N GLY A 232 -21.16 -16.89 -8.97
CA GLY A 232 -20.48 -18.19 -8.95
C GLY A 232 -21.20 -19.16 -8.01
N ALA A 233 -21.44 -20.39 -8.45
CA ALA A 233 -22.11 -21.43 -7.68
C ALA A 233 -21.44 -22.79 -7.93
N GLN A 234 -21.81 -23.79 -7.14
CA GLN A 234 -21.22 -25.13 -7.20
C GLN A 234 -22.31 -26.20 -7.14
N ILE A 235 -22.13 -27.28 -7.89
CA ILE A 235 -23.02 -28.41 -7.96
C ILE A 235 -22.25 -29.73 -7.87
N TYR A 236 -22.93 -30.84 -7.69
CA TYR A 236 -22.42 -32.17 -8.04
C TYR A 236 -22.80 -32.45 -9.46
N ALA A 237 -21.85 -32.45 -10.39
CA ALA A 237 -22.05 -32.72 -11.80
C ALA A 237 -21.79 -34.20 -12.12
N GLU A 238 -22.80 -34.88 -12.58
CA GLU A 238 -22.71 -36.25 -13.10
C GLU A 238 -23.60 -36.39 -14.33
N THR A 239 -22.97 -36.53 -15.47
CA THR A 239 -23.62 -36.74 -16.74
C THR A 239 -23.41 -38.19 -17.22
N PRO A 240 -24.39 -38.83 -17.87
CA PRO A 240 -25.70 -38.31 -18.29
C PRO A 240 -26.82 -38.51 -17.27
N THR A 241 -26.54 -38.93 -16.02
CA THR A 241 -27.52 -39.41 -15.07
C THR A 241 -28.58 -38.36 -14.72
N TYR A 242 -28.19 -37.12 -14.50
CA TYR A 242 -29.05 -36.04 -13.97
C TYR A 242 -29.38 -34.96 -15.03
N VAL A 243 -28.83 -35.06 -16.23
CA VAL A 243 -29.13 -34.17 -17.35
C VAL A 243 -30.41 -34.61 -18.05
N SER A 244 -31.29 -33.67 -18.39
CA SER A 244 -32.48 -33.92 -19.21
C SER A 244 -32.15 -34.46 -20.61
N ASN A 245 -33.10 -35.12 -21.27
CA ASN A 245 -32.87 -35.71 -22.60
C ASN A 245 -32.57 -34.66 -23.68
N ASP A 246 -33.13 -33.45 -23.54
CA ASP A 246 -32.84 -32.31 -24.41
C ASP A 246 -31.56 -31.57 -24.05
N LYS A 247 -30.88 -31.99 -22.97
CA LYS A 247 -29.64 -31.38 -22.42
C LYS A 247 -29.77 -29.92 -22.04
N LEU A 248 -30.98 -29.47 -21.65
CA LEU A 248 -31.24 -28.08 -21.25
C LEU A 248 -31.47 -27.93 -19.74
N SER A 249 -31.60 -29.02 -19.01
CA SER A 249 -31.91 -28.98 -17.58
C SER A 249 -31.11 -30.00 -16.78
N TYR A 250 -30.77 -29.63 -15.58
CA TYR A 250 -30.00 -30.43 -14.63
C TYR A 250 -30.65 -30.40 -13.25
N TYR A 251 -30.78 -31.55 -12.61
CA TYR A 251 -31.28 -31.67 -11.25
C TYR A 251 -30.63 -32.87 -10.54
N TYR A 252 -29.84 -32.58 -9.52
CA TYR A 252 -29.24 -33.54 -8.63
C TYR A 252 -30.01 -33.56 -7.29
N ASN A 253 -30.49 -34.72 -6.86
CA ASN A 253 -31.25 -34.95 -5.62
C ASN A 253 -30.58 -35.93 -4.67
N GLY A 254 -29.29 -36.20 -4.87
CA GLY A 254 -28.51 -37.14 -4.06
C GLY A 254 -27.74 -36.46 -2.93
N ASN A 255 -26.79 -37.19 -2.34
CA ASN A 255 -26.01 -36.76 -1.18
C ASN A 255 -24.50 -36.69 -1.47
N ASN A 256 -24.09 -36.68 -2.74
CA ASN A 256 -22.67 -36.56 -3.08
C ASN A 256 -22.17 -35.12 -2.90
N THR A 257 -20.90 -35.00 -2.60
CA THR A 257 -20.20 -33.76 -2.47
C THR A 257 -20.09 -33.02 -3.81
N ILE A 258 -20.13 -31.70 -3.79
CA ILE A 258 -19.88 -30.87 -4.97
C ILE A 258 -18.53 -31.23 -5.63
N ASN A 259 -18.53 -31.26 -6.96
CA ASN A 259 -17.34 -31.54 -7.78
C ASN A 259 -17.20 -30.60 -8.98
N HIS A 260 -18.13 -29.64 -9.12
CA HIS A 260 -18.15 -28.74 -10.27
C HIS A 260 -18.57 -27.32 -9.89
N ALA A 261 -17.92 -26.32 -10.46
CA ALA A 261 -18.26 -24.92 -10.34
C ALA A 261 -18.83 -24.39 -11.65
N LEU A 262 -19.87 -23.59 -11.55
CA LEU A 262 -20.55 -22.93 -12.68
C LEU A 262 -21.01 -21.52 -12.28
N THR A 263 -21.66 -20.82 -13.19
CA THR A 263 -22.06 -19.44 -12.96
C THR A 263 -23.57 -19.29 -13.14
N ILE A 264 -24.28 -18.79 -12.13
CA ILE A 264 -25.69 -18.41 -12.24
C ILE A 264 -25.77 -17.06 -12.97
N VAL A 265 -26.57 -16.99 -14.03
CA VAL A 265 -26.73 -15.81 -14.88
C VAL A 265 -28.19 -15.33 -14.99
N GLY A 266 -29.12 -16.02 -14.31
CA GLY A 266 -30.52 -15.66 -14.31
C GLY A 266 -31.38 -16.64 -13.52
N TRP A 267 -32.67 -16.41 -13.54
CA TRP A 267 -33.66 -17.27 -12.91
C TRP A 267 -34.98 -17.31 -13.69
N ASP A 268 -35.75 -18.37 -13.49
CA ASP A 268 -37.11 -18.52 -13.97
C ASP A 268 -37.92 -19.25 -12.90
N ASP A 269 -38.76 -18.53 -12.13
CA ASP A 269 -39.57 -19.10 -11.04
C ASP A 269 -40.66 -20.04 -11.57
N ASP A 270 -41.05 -19.92 -12.84
CA ASP A 270 -42.05 -20.68 -13.50
C ASP A 270 -41.48 -21.86 -14.29
N TYR A 271 -40.15 -22.03 -14.32
CA TYR A 271 -39.55 -23.14 -15.04
C TYR A 271 -40.10 -24.48 -14.56
N SER A 272 -40.76 -25.19 -15.47
CA SER A 272 -41.53 -26.36 -15.08
C SER A 272 -40.69 -27.50 -14.52
N ALA A 273 -41.12 -28.08 -13.42
CA ALA A 273 -40.51 -29.25 -12.84
C ALA A 273 -40.50 -30.48 -13.81
N SER A 274 -41.43 -30.49 -14.80
CA SER A 274 -41.50 -31.57 -15.81
C SER A 274 -40.35 -31.49 -16.85
N ASN A 275 -39.61 -30.41 -16.93
CA ASN A 275 -38.48 -30.28 -17.84
C ASN A 275 -37.22 -31.03 -17.37
N PHE A 276 -37.20 -31.44 -16.12
CA PHE A 276 -36.06 -32.18 -15.56
C PHE A 276 -36.21 -33.70 -15.78
N LYS A 277 -35.09 -34.41 -15.90
CA LYS A 277 -35.05 -35.85 -16.07
C LYS A 277 -35.75 -36.59 -14.88
N THR A 278 -35.48 -36.15 -13.66
CA THR A 278 -36.21 -36.50 -12.46
C THR A 278 -36.99 -35.29 -12.01
N THR A 279 -38.28 -35.39 -11.79
CA THR A 279 -39.14 -34.27 -11.44
C THR A 279 -38.83 -33.76 -10.02
N PRO A 280 -38.40 -32.48 -9.87
CA PRO A 280 -38.22 -31.84 -8.57
C PRO A 280 -39.58 -31.66 -7.83
N LYS A 281 -39.50 -31.24 -6.55
CA LYS A 281 -40.70 -30.99 -5.72
C LYS A 281 -41.58 -29.83 -6.18
N GLY A 282 -41.05 -28.95 -7.05
CA GLY A 282 -41.77 -27.78 -7.55
C GLY A 282 -41.04 -27.13 -8.74
N ASN A 283 -41.70 -26.11 -9.29
CA ASN A 283 -41.14 -25.28 -10.36
C ASN A 283 -40.03 -24.36 -9.84
N GLY A 284 -39.27 -23.81 -10.76
CA GLY A 284 -38.21 -22.82 -10.55
C GLY A 284 -36.84 -23.37 -10.79
N ALA A 285 -36.04 -22.55 -11.49
CA ALA A 285 -34.68 -22.91 -11.86
C ALA A 285 -33.77 -21.69 -12.00
N TRP A 286 -32.51 -21.92 -11.77
CA TRP A 286 -31.41 -20.99 -12.10
C TRP A 286 -31.00 -21.22 -13.54
N LEU A 287 -30.90 -20.15 -14.35
CA LEU A 287 -30.19 -20.21 -15.62
C LEU A 287 -28.70 -20.11 -15.34
N THR A 288 -27.93 -21.11 -15.77
CA THR A 288 -26.50 -21.22 -15.48
C THR A 288 -25.68 -21.22 -16.78
N LYS A 289 -24.46 -20.72 -16.66
CA LYS A 289 -23.38 -20.82 -17.64
C LYS A 289 -22.38 -21.86 -17.16
N ASP A 290 -22.11 -22.86 -17.97
CA ASP A 290 -21.23 -23.98 -17.69
C ASP A 290 -19.89 -23.83 -18.41
N THR A 291 -18.91 -24.59 -17.97
CA THR A 291 -17.56 -24.67 -18.55
C THR A 291 -17.35 -25.88 -19.46
N TYR A 292 -18.43 -26.62 -19.73
CA TYR A 292 -18.49 -27.73 -20.68
C TYR A 292 -19.53 -27.49 -21.78
N PRO A 293 -19.27 -26.56 -22.73
CA PRO A 293 -20.24 -26.19 -23.75
C PRO A 293 -20.68 -27.35 -24.65
N THR A 294 -19.85 -28.38 -24.81
CA THR A 294 -20.17 -29.58 -25.61
C THR A 294 -21.25 -30.46 -24.95
N ILE A 295 -21.39 -30.42 -23.63
CA ILE A 295 -22.43 -31.16 -22.91
C ILE A 295 -23.80 -30.50 -23.06
N PHE A 296 -23.81 -29.15 -23.09
CA PHE A 296 -25.01 -28.32 -23.17
C PHE A 296 -25.04 -27.57 -24.51
N PRO A 297 -25.49 -28.19 -25.60
CA PRO A 297 -25.40 -27.62 -26.95
C PRO A 297 -26.33 -26.44 -27.20
N GLY A 298 -27.24 -26.14 -26.25
CA GLY A 298 -28.28 -25.13 -26.42
C GLY A 298 -29.41 -25.58 -27.40
N ASN A 299 -30.31 -24.68 -27.69
CA ASN A 299 -31.45 -24.92 -28.57
C ASN A 299 -31.82 -23.73 -29.48
N GLY A 300 -30.90 -22.80 -29.66
CA GLY A 300 -31.14 -21.57 -30.42
C GLY A 300 -31.72 -20.41 -29.58
N THR A 301 -32.54 -20.71 -28.54
CA THR A 301 -32.98 -19.71 -27.54
C THR A 301 -32.02 -19.65 -26.36
N ILE A 302 -31.57 -20.80 -25.86
CA ILE A 302 -30.55 -20.94 -24.87
C ILE A 302 -29.22 -21.18 -25.60
N PRO A 303 -28.18 -20.35 -25.39
CA PRO A 303 -26.89 -20.51 -26.07
C PRO A 303 -26.18 -21.80 -25.64
N THR A 304 -25.22 -22.22 -26.45
CA THR A 304 -24.32 -23.35 -26.13
C THR A 304 -23.56 -23.06 -24.84
N GLY A 305 -23.49 -24.05 -23.94
CA GLY A 305 -22.88 -23.93 -22.61
C GLY A 305 -23.80 -23.38 -21.54
N TYR A 306 -25.08 -23.18 -21.84
CA TYR A 306 -26.07 -22.72 -20.87
C TYR A 306 -27.16 -23.78 -20.65
N HIS A 307 -27.63 -23.89 -19.38
CA HIS A 307 -28.69 -24.81 -18.99
C HIS A 307 -29.38 -24.35 -17.71
N TYR A 308 -30.51 -24.96 -17.38
CA TYR A 308 -31.25 -24.70 -16.16
C TYR A 308 -30.91 -25.70 -15.05
N VAL A 309 -30.61 -25.21 -13.85
CA VAL A 309 -30.44 -26.02 -12.64
C VAL A 309 -31.61 -25.77 -11.71
N SER A 310 -32.27 -26.85 -11.27
CA SER A 310 -33.44 -26.74 -10.38
C SER A 310 -33.11 -25.97 -9.09
N TYR A 311 -34.08 -25.18 -8.57
CA TYR A 311 -34.01 -24.63 -7.21
C TYR A 311 -33.94 -25.72 -6.13
N TYR A 312 -34.36 -26.93 -6.46
CA TYR A 312 -34.35 -28.07 -5.57
C TYR A 312 -33.09 -28.94 -5.69
N ASP A 313 -32.12 -28.53 -6.47
CA ASP A 313 -30.80 -29.17 -6.48
C ASP A 313 -30.17 -29.12 -5.09
N THR A 314 -29.65 -30.26 -4.64
CA THR A 314 -29.22 -30.43 -3.24
C THR A 314 -27.92 -29.64 -2.91
N ASN A 315 -27.19 -29.19 -3.92
CA ASN A 315 -25.91 -28.54 -3.73
C ASN A 315 -25.91 -27.05 -4.06
N ILE A 316 -26.66 -26.58 -5.07
CA ILE A 316 -26.48 -25.24 -5.65
C ILE A 316 -26.67 -24.12 -4.63
N CYS A 317 -27.56 -24.23 -3.67
CA CYS A 317 -27.77 -23.24 -2.62
C CYS A 317 -27.04 -23.57 -1.31
N THR A 318 -26.57 -24.81 -1.14
CA THR A 318 -25.89 -25.27 0.08
C THR A 318 -24.36 -25.22 -0.07
N SER A 319 -23.88 -24.85 -1.23
CA SER A 319 -22.48 -24.59 -1.50
C SER A 319 -22.16 -23.09 -1.38
N LEU A 320 -20.87 -22.75 -1.27
CA LEU A 320 -20.43 -21.35 -1.30
C LEU A 320 -20.70 -20.73 -2.67
N MET A 321 -21.40 -19.62 -2.68
CA MET A 321 -21.61 -18.78 -3.87
C MET A 321 -20.89 -17.45 -3.67
N SER A 322 -20.50 -16.81 -4.78
CA SER A 322 -19.79 -15.53 -4.74
C SER A 322 -20.23 -14.58 -5.84
N ALA A 323 -20.36 -13.31 -5.49
CA ALA A 323 -20.59 -12.21 -6.42
C ALA A 323 -19.51 -11.15 -6.24
N TYR A 324 -19.13 -10.49 -7.32
CA TYR A 324 -18.00 -9.56 -7.31
C TYR A 324 -18.39 -8.21 -7.89
N LYS A 325 -17.93 -7.12 -7.25
CA LYS A 325 -17.93 -5.78 -7.84
C LYS A 325 -16.52 -5.41 -8.26
N VAL A 326 -16.36 -5.07 -9.53
CA VAL A 326 -15.05 -4.92 -10.17
C VAL A 326 -14.85 -3.51 -10.67
N GLU A 327 -13.63 -2.99 -10.50
CA GLU A 327 -13.20 -1.68 -10.98
C GLU A 327 -11.90 -1.82 -11.78
N THR A 328 -11.61 -0.87 -12.66
CA THR A 328 -10.29 -0.75 -13.27
C THR A 328 -9.25 -0.43 -12.20
N THR A 329 -8.10 -1.11 -12.23
CA THR A 329 -7.02 -0.90 -11.28
C THR A 329 -6.54 0.55 -11.32
N SER A 330 -6.67 1.23 -10.21
CA SER A 330 -6.33 2.65 -10.03
C SER A 330 -5.23 2.91 -9.01
N PHE A 331 -4.62 1.85 -8.45
CA PHE A 331 -3.51 1.95 -7.50
C PHE A 331 -2.17 1.60 -8.17
N ASP A 332 -1.08 2.02 -7.56
CA ASP A 332 0.28 1.70 -8.00
C ASP A 332 0.91 0.62 -7.11
N ASN A 333 0.66 0.65 -5.81
CA ASN A 333 1.20 -0.28 -4.85
C ASN A 333 0.09 -0.93 -4.03
N LYS A 334 0.33 -2.16 -3.61
CA LYS A 334 -0.54 -2.94 -2.70
C LYS A 334 0.29 -3.51 -1.56
N TYR A 335 -0.28 -3.55 -0.37
CA TYR A 335 0.34 -4.07 0.84
C TYR A 335 -0.61 -5.01 1.54
N SER A 336 -0.14 -6.19 1.90
CA SER A 336 -0.93 -7.16 2.64
C SER A 336 -0.01 -8.06 3.46
N ASN A 337 -0.35 -8.27 4.71
CA ASN A 337 0.30 -9.27 5.56
C ASN A 337 -0.43 -10.60 5.50
N ASN A 338 -1.72 -10.57 5.19
CA ASN A 338 -2.53 -11.74 4.89
C ASN A 338 -2.24 -12.22 3.46
N ILE A 339 -1.93 -13.50 3.30
CA ILE A 339 -1.49 -14.10 2.02
C ILE A 339 -2.63 -14.80 1.31
N HIS A 340 -3.40 -15.58 2.06
CA HIS A 340 -4.50 -16.41 1.55
C HIS A 340 -5.89 -15.83 1.86
N GLY A 341 -5.94 -14.59 2.38
CA GLY A 341 -7.20 -13.96 2.72
C GLY A 341 -7.93 -14.62 3.87
N PHE A 342 -9.26 -14.51 3.88
CA PHE A 342 -10.07 -15.10 4.93
C PHE A 342 -9.99 -16.63 4.88
N SER A 343 -9.71 -17.26 6.02
CA SER A 343 -9.67 -18.71 6.17
C SER A 343 -10.17 -19.22 7.52
N GLY A 344 -10.59 -18.35 8.42
CA GLY A 344 -11.12 -18.76 9.72
C GLY A 344 -11.48 -17.61 10.65
N TYR A 345 -11.74 -17.97 11.90
CA TYR A 345 -12.11 -17.00 12.93
C TYR A 345 -11.31 -17.21 14.20
N ILE A 346 -11.14 -16.14 14.95
CA ILE A 346 -10.78 -16.17 16.36
C ILE A 346 -11.98 -15.78 17.20
N GLN A 347 -11.98 -16.19 18.48
CA GLN A 347 -13.09 -15.98 19.39
C GLN A 347 -12.64 -15.41 20.73
N THR A 348 -13.55 -14.71 21.42
CA THR A 348 -13.38 -14.27 22.80
C THR A 348 -14.72 -14.27 23.53
N THR A 349 -14.71 -14.59 24.82
CA THR A 349 -15.86 -14.49 25.71
C THR A 349 -16.05 -13.05 26.23
N ASP A 350 -14.97 -12.28 26.31
CA ASP A 350 -14.90 -11.09 27.16
C ASP A 350 -15.31 -9.80 26.44
N THR A 351 -15.14 -9.74 25.12
CA THR A 351 -15.39 -8.52 24.36
C THR A 351 -15.93 -8.79 22.96
N SER A 352 -16.86 -7.95 22.52
CA SER A 352 -17.30 -7.89 21.12
C SER A 352 -16.45 -6.93 20.29
N VAL A 353 -15.40 -6.33 20.85
CA VAL A 353 -14.53 -5.38 20.16
C VAL A 353 -13.09 -5.83 20.25
N LEU A 354 -12.45 -5.97 19.08
CA LEU A 354 -11.01 -6.16 18.98
C LEU A 354 -10.37 -5.04 18.13
N TYR A 355 -9.15 -4.71 18.48
CA TYR A 355 -8.30 -3.84 17.70
C TYR A 355 -7.21 -4.68 17.05
N PHE A 356 -7.03 -4.52 15.76
CA PHE A 356 -5.96 -5.13 14.99
C PHE A 356 -5.00 -4.05 14.49
N LYS A 357 -3.73 -4.39 14.40
CA LYS A 357 -2.67 -3.53 13.87
C LYS A 357 -1.86 -4.30 12.84
N ASN A 358 -1.76 -3.78 11.63
CA ASN A 358 -0.81 -4.23 10.63
C ASN A 358 0.27 -3.18 10.41
N ILE A 359 1.52 -3.63 10.32
CA ILE A 359 2.70 -2.85 10.00
C ILE A 359 3.07 -3.12 8.54
N TYR A 360 3.20 -2.06 7.78
CA TYR A 360 3.61 -2.14 6.37
C TYR A 360 4.91 -1.38 6.14
N THR A 361 5.74 -1.91 5.24
CA THR A 361 6.96 -1.24 4.77
C THR A 361 6.72 -0.77 3.33
N LYS A 362 6.89 0.50 3.10
CA LYS A 362 6.69 1.14 1.80
C LYS A 362 7.65 0.54 0.76
N GLN A 363 7.16 0.19 -0.41
CA GLN A 363 7.94 -0.43 -1.49
C GLN A 363 8.69 0.60 -2.32
N SER A 364 8.18 1.81 -2.42
CA SER A 364 8.77 2.92 -3.18
C SER A 364 9.48 3.91 -2.25
N SER A 365 10.55 4.53 -2.72
CA SER A 365 11.19 5.68 -2.06
C SER A 365 10.34 6.95 -2.15
N ALA A 366 9.44 7.05 -3.14
CA ALA A 366 8.52 8.17 -3.32
C ALA A 366 7.44 8.20 -2.21
N SER A 367 6.85 9.37 -1.99
CA SER A 367 5.64 9.50 -1.19
C SER A 367 4.47 8.77 -1.89
N GLU A 368 3.64 8.12 -1.11
CA GLU A 368 2.48 7.40 -1.63
C GLU A 368 1.20 7.96 -1.01
N LYS A 369 0.17 8.13 -1.81
CA LYS A 369 -1.15 8.50 -1.34
C LYS A 369 -1.95 7.25 -1.00
N LEU A 370 -2.42 7.15 0.23
CA LEU A 370 -3.35 6.10 0.63
C LEU A 370 -4.69 6.32 -0.09
N THR A 371 -5.15 5.32 -0.83
CA THR A 371 -6.37 5.42 -1.65
C THR A 371 -7.49 4.53 -1.17
N LYS A 372 -7.15 3.32 -0.68
CA LYS A 372 -8.14 2.31 -0.36
C LYS A 372 -7.59 1.34 0.70
N VAL A 373 -8.47 0.88 1.58
CA VAL A 373 -8.21 -0.26 2.49
C VAL A 373 -9.29 -1.30 2.26
N ASN A 374 -8.90 -2.54 2.02
CA ASN A 374 -9.79 -3.67 1.89
C ASN A 374 -9.76 -4.50 3.17
N ILE A 375 -10.92 -4.87 3.68
CA ILE A 375 -11.10 -5.71 4.86
C ILE A 375 -12.09 -6.83 4.59
N PHE A 376 -12.03 -7.89 5.40
CA PHE A 376 -13.07 -8.90 5.41
C PHE A 376 -14.05 -8.64 6.56
N THR A 377 -15.35 -8.76 6.28
CA THR A 377 -16.42 -8.66 7.27
C THR A 377 -17.10 -10.01 7.42
N GLY A 378 -17.23 -10.49 8.66
CA GLY A 378 -17.67 -11.85 8.96
C GLY A 378 -19.18 -12.01 9.10
N TYR A 379 -19.88 -10.92 9.41
CA TYR A 379 -21.30 -10.95 9.64
C TYR A 379 -21.98 -9.62 9.28
N PRO A 380 -23.16 -9.64 8.66
CA PRO A 380 -23.91 -8.40 8.42
C PRO A 380 -24.29 -7.72 9.73
N GLY A 381 -23.99 -6.41 9.81
CA GLY A 381 -24.17 -5.62 11.02
C GLY A 381 -22.88 -5.42 11.82
N ASP A 382 -21.82 -6.20 11.59
CA ASP A 382 -20.50 -5.92 12.16
C ASP A 382 -20.05 -4.51 11.83
N LYS A 383 -19.36 -3.86 12.79
CA LYS A 383 -18.87 -2.49 12.58
C LYS A 383 -17.35 -2.47 12.50
N TYR A 384 -16.84 -1.58 11.69
CA TYR A 384 -15.40 -1.38 11.56
C TYR A 384 -15.05 0.10 11.57
N GLU A 385 -13.90 0.41 12.17
CA GLU A 385 -13.25 1.73 12.09
C GLU A 385 -11.79 1.52 11.71
N LEU A 386 -11.32 2.26 10.72
CA LEU A 386 -9.97 2.21 10.19
C LEU A 386 -9.17 3.44 10.61
N TYR A 387 -7.92 3.25 10.98
CA TYR A 387 -7.02 4.33 11.38
C TYR A 387 -5.65 4.16 10.72
N TYR A 388 -4.99 5.29 10.48
CA TYR A 388 -3.63 5.39 9.95
C TYR A 388 -2.72 6.08 10.96
N SER A 389 -1.47 5.61 11.07
CA SER A 389 -0.40 6.32 11.77
C SER A 389 0.94 6.12 11.06
N ASP A 390 1.83 7.08 11.14
CA ASP A 390 3.24 6.98 10.71
C ASP A 390 4.19 6.65 11.88
N VAL A 391 3.64 6.42 13.07
CA VAL A 391 4.34 5.98 14.28
C VAL A 391 3.58 4.83 14.95
N ASP A 392 4.28 3.95 15.66
CA ASP A 392 3.67 2.81 16.38
C ASP A 392 3.00 3.28 17.70
N ASP A 393 1.96 4.08 17.53
CA ASP A 393 1.19 4.64 18.64
C ASP A 393 -0.25 4.89 18.21
N PHE A 394 -1.20 4.09 18.74
CA PHE A 394 -2.61 4.23 18.38
C PHE A 394 -3.19 5.58 18.79
N SER A 395 -2.69 6.18 19.89
CA SER A 395 -3.19 7.48 20.38
C SER A 395 -2.92 8.63 19.40
N LYS A 396 -1.99 8.43 18.44
CA LYS A 396 -1.63 9.37 17.38
C LYS A 396 -2.26 9.00 16.03
N ALA A 397 -3.03 7.92 16.01
CA ALA A 397 -3.62 7.45 14.77
C ALA A 397 -4.81 8.32 14.33
N THR A 398 -4.88 8.62 13.05
CA THR A 398 -5.97 9.37 12.44
C THR A 398 -7.01 8.40 11.89
N LYS A 399 -8.29 8.60 12.22
CA LYS A 399 -9.40 7.84 11.62
C LYS A 399 -9.48 8.15 10.13
N ILE A 400 -9.46 7.11 9.30
CA ILE A 400 -9.46 7.19 7.83
C ILE A 400 -10.72 6.62 7.18
N GLY A 401 -11.51 5.86 7.93
CA GLY A 401 -12.77 5.30 7.45
C GLY A 401 -13.50 4.55 8.53
N GLU A 402 -14.79 4.32 8.32
CA GLU A 402 -15.63 3.52 9.18
C GLU A 402 -16.85 3.01 8.41
N GLY A 403 -17.52 2.00 8.93
CA GLY A 403 -18.76 1.49 8.33
C GLY A 403 -19.39 0.37 9.12
N THR A 404 -20.49 -0.11 8.55
CA THR A 404 -21.22 -1.29 9.02
C THR A 404 -21.30 -2.28 7.86
N ALA A 405 -20.96 -3.54 8.14
CA ALA A 405 -21.02 -4.60 7.16
C ALA A 405 -22.45 -4.83 6.68
N SER A 406 -22.66 -4.89 5.38
CA SER A 406 -23.94 -5.24 4.75
C SER A 406 -23.99 -6.70 4.28
N LYS A 407 -22.82 -7.40 4.33
CA LYS A 407 -22.62 -8.73 3.75
C LYS A 407 -21.50 -9.48 4.47
N VAL A 408 -21.37 -10.76 4.16
CA VAL A 408 -20.17 -11.57 4.46
C VAL A 408 -19.23 -11.49 3.28
N GLY A 409 -17.98 -11.08 3.50
CA GLY A 409 -17.01 -11.04 2.42
C GLY A 409 -16.08 -9.83 2.48
N TYR A 410 -15.52 -9.49 1.33
CA TYR A 410 -14.55 -8.38 1.25
C TYR A 410 -15.23 -7.06 0.95
N THR A 411 -14.82 -6.04 1.66
CA THR A 411 -15.29 -4.67 1.49
C THR A 411 -14.11 -3.73 1.36
N SER A 412 -14.09 -2.95 0.30
CA SER A 412 -13.12 -1.88 0.10
C SER A 412 -13.64 -0.56 0.64
N VAL A 413 -12.85 0.06 1.50
CA VAL A 413 -13.11 1.39 2.05
C VAL A 413 -12.25 2.39 1.31
N ASN A 414 -12.89 3.26 0.53
CA ASN A 414 -12.20 4.36 -0.16
C ASN A 414 -11.77 5.43 0.85
N ILE A 415 -10.51 5.83 0.79
CA ILE A 415 -9.95 6.83 1.69
C ILE A 415 -10.06 8.21 1.04
N SER A 416 -11.01 9.01 1.50
CA SER A 416 -11.25 10.38 1.02
C SER A 416 -10.24 11.38 1.59
N ASN A 417 -9.72 11.11 2.79
CA ASN A 417 -8.70 11.93 3.41
C ASN A 417 -7.40 11.87 2.62
N LYS A 418 -6.74 13.02 2.45
CA LYS A 418 -5.44 13.09 1.76
C LYS A 418 -4.34 12.62 2.70
N ILE A 419 -4.16 11.32 2.83
CA ILE A 419 -3.07 10.73 3.61
C ILE A 419 -1.89 10.46 2.68
N SER A 420 -0.79 11.18 2.89
CA SER A 420 0.49 10.92 2.20
C SER A 420 1.39 10.08 3.12
N ILE A 421 1.77 8.92 2.64
CA ILE A 421 2.67 7.99 3.33
C ILE A 421 4.11 8.38 2.96
N THR A 422 4.76 9.14 3.84
CA THR A 422 6.13 9.64 3.64
C THR A 422 7.17 8.77 4.34
N LYS A 423 6.79 8.09 5.42
CA LYS A 423 7.69 7.21 6.19
C LYS A 423 7.87 5.86 5.51
N GLU A 424 9.00 5.23 5.73
CA GLU A 424 9.27 3.86 5.27
C GLU A 424 8.29 2.86 5.87
N LYS A 425 8.02 2.96 7.19
CA LYS A 425 7.03 2.14 7.89
C LYS A 425 5.81 2.96 8.25
N TYR A 426 4.64 2.34 8.13
CA TYR A 426 3.37 2.92 8.53
C TYR A 426 2.44 1.84 9.09
N TYR A 427 1.41 2.26 9.79
CA TYR A 427 0.55 1.42 10.60
C TYR A 427 -0.91 1.63 10.19
N ILE A 428 -1.60 0.54 9.93
CA ILE A 428 -3.06 0.54 9.75
C ILE A 428 -3.67 -0.21 10.92
N TYR A 429 -4.59 0.44 11.58
CA TYR A 429 -5.37 -0.14 12.66
C TYR A 429 -6.81 -0.36 12.20
N LEU A 430 -7.36 -1.48 12.62
CA LEU A 430 -8.76 -1.84 12.43
C LEU A 430 -9.37 -2.09 13.82
N LYS A 431 -10.31 -1.24 14.22
CA LYS A 431 -11.23 -1.56 15.32
C LYS A 431 -12.40 -2.30 14.72
N TYR A 432 -12.59 -3.53 15.14
CA TYR A 432 -13.66 -4.39 14.66
C TYR A 432 -14.64 -4.69 15.79
N THR A 433 -15.92 -4.44 15.58
CA THR A 433 -17.00 -4.77 16.52
C THR A 433 -17.87 -5.84 15.88
N THR A 434 -17.83 -7.03 16.42
CA THR A 434 -18.64 -8.15 15.91
C THR A 434 -20.00 -8.21 16.57
N LEU A 435 -21.02 -8.55 15.78
CA LEU A 435 -22.33 -8.98 16.25
C LEU A 435 -22.48 -10.50 16.18
N TYR A 436 -21.53 -11.17 15.52
CA TYR A 436 -21.59 -12.63 15.37
C TYR A 436 -21.18 -13.33 16.65
N LYS A 437 -22.08 -14.21 17.12
CA LYS A 437 -21.88 -15.01 18.32
C LYS A 437 -22.06 -16.49 18.00
N ALA A 438 -21.14 -17.31 18.46
CA ALA A 438 -21.27 -18.75 18.44
C ALA A 438 -21.52 -19.26 19.86
N VAL A 439 -22.22 -20.37 19.99
CA VAL A 439 -22.42 -21.05 21.25
C VAL A 439 -21.73 -22.41 21.15
N ASP A 440 -20.81 -22.66 22.07
CA ASP A 440 -20.15 -23.95 22.20
C ASP A 440 -20.14 -24.37 23.66
N ASN A 441 -20.59 -25.61 23.94
CA ASN A 441 -20.69 -26.17 25.30
C ASN A 441 -21.43 -25.27 26.32
N GLY A 442 -22.38 -24.45 25.85
CA GLY A 442 -23.16 -23.53 26.68
C GLY A 442 -22.52 -22.16 26.91
N GLU A 443 -21.31 -21.94 26.45
CA GLU A 443 -20.66 -20.64 26.47
C GLU A 443 -20.88 -19.86 25.15
N THR A 444 -21.02 -18.56 25.24
CA THR A 444 -21.21 -17.67 24.07
C THR A 444 -19.92 -16.94 23.77
N TYR A 445 -19.49 -17.05 22.53
CA TYR A 445 -18.25 -16.45 22.02
C TYR A 445 -18.56 -15.35 21.00
N ASN A 446 -17.81 -14.26 21.07
CA ASN A 446 -17.76 -13.24 20.03
C ASN A 446 -16.73 -13.65 18.97
N ILE A 447 -17.06 -13.57 17.69
CA ILE A 447 -16.33 -14.18 16.58
C ILE A 447 -15.76 -13.12 15.67
N PHE A 448 -14.46 -13.23 15.33
CA PHE A 448 -13.76 -12.25 14.49
C PHE A 448 -13.08 -12.93 13.30
N PRO A 449 -13.30 -12.44 12.05
CA PRO A 449 -12.74 -13.05 10.87
C PRO A 449 -11.24 -12.75 10.73
N VAL A 450 -10.47 -13.78 10.39
CA VAL A 450 -9.03 -13.70 10.20
C VAL A 450 -8.56 -14.64 9.10
N GLU A 451 -7.34 -14.49 8.67
CA GLU A 451 -6.56 -15.54 8.02
C GLU A 451 -5.88 -16.36 9.10
N SER A 452 -6.30 -17.59 9.29
CA SER A 452 -5.73 -18.52 10.28
C SER A 452 -4.71 -19.45 9.63
N PHE A 453 -3.63 -19.75 10.34
CA PHE A 453 -2.63 -20.70 9.93
C PHE A 453 -2.64 -21.89 10.89
N ALA A 454 -3.05 -23.05 10.40
CA ALA A 454 -2.76 -24.28 11.09
C ALA A 454 -1.29 -24.64 10.83
N SER A 455 -0.51 -24.83 11.88
CA SER A 455 0.79 -25.49 11.80
C SER A 455 0.59 -26.98 11.92
N SER A 456 0.03 -27.67 10.92
CA SER A 456 -0.20 -29.08 11.05
C SER A 456 0.71 -29.88 10.11
N SER A 457 1.04 -31.08 10.55
CA SER A 457 1.87 -32.04 9.82
C SER A 457 1.07 -32.93 8.89
N THR A 458 -0.27 -32.81 8.86
CA THR A 458 -1.13 -33.67 8.04
C THR A 458 -1.21 -33.16 6.59
N ALA A 459 -1.46 -34.06 5.64
CA ALA A 459 -1.57 -33.70 4.23
C ALA A 459 -2.74 -32.74 3.96
N GLU A 460 -3.80 -32.82 4.77
CA GLU A 460 -5.00 -31.96 4.69
C GLU A 460 -4.71 -30.52 5.01
N ASP A 461 -3.83 -30.27 5.99
CA ASP A 461 -3.49 -28.92 6.44
C ASP A 461 -2.46 -28.22 5.54
N LYS A 462 -1.76 -28.97 4.70
CA LYS A 462 -0.79 -28.39 3.75
C LYS A 462 -1.41 -27.50 2.69
N TRP A 463 -2.69 -27.66 2.40
CA TRP A 463 -3.43 -26.76 1.50
C TRP A 463 -3.57 -25.33 2.05
N TYR A 464 -3.45 -25.19 3.39
CA TYR A 464 -3.52 -23.90 4.08
C TYR A 464 -2.15 -23.42 4.56
N TYR A 465 -1.09 -24.18 4.24
CA TYR A 465 0.24 -23.88 4.73
C TYR A 465 0.93 -22.84 3.84
N VAL A 466 1.33 -21.73 4.44
CA VAL A 466 2.19 -20.70 3.84
C VAL A 466 3.63 -20.97 4.21
N ALA A 467 4.50 -21.17 3.23
CA ALA A 467 5.91 -21.47 3.46
C ALA A 467 6.67 -20.31 4.13
N ASN A 468 6.31 -19.07 3.83
CA ASN A 468 6.98 -17.86 4.32
C ASN A 468 6.00 -16.96 5.04
N LYS A 469 5.75 -17.23 6.31
CA LYS A 469 4.87 -16.39 7.15
C LYS A 469 5.64 -15.15 7.62
N PRO A 470 5.18 -13.93 7.31
CA PRO A 470 5.78 -12.74 7.91
C PRO A 470 5.52 -12.71 9.42
N SER A 471 6.53 -12.42 10.23
CA SER A 471 6.42 -12.32 11.69
C SER A 471 6.59 -10.88 12.15
N LYS A 472 6.02 -10.53 13.30
CA LYS A 472 6.11 -9.19 13.91
C LYS A 472 5.60 -8.06 13.00
N VAL A 473 4.58 -8.37 12.20
CA VAL A 473 3.95 -7.41 11.29
C VAL A 473 2.46 -7.21 11.57
N SER A 474 1.86 -8.10 12.39
CA SER A 474 0.44 -8.05 12.75
C SER A 474 0.26 -8.27 14.24
N TYR A 475 -0.64 -7.50 14.83
CA TYR A 475 -0.90 -7.50 16.27
C TYR A 475 -2.39 -7.34 16.53
N TYR A 476 -2.83 -7.78 17.71
CA TYR A 476 -4.17 -7.47 18.21
C TYR A 476 -4.11 -6.90 19.63
N SER A 477 -5.18 -6.21 20.03
CA SER A 477 -5.37 -5.65 21.37
C SER A 477 -6.85 -5.60 21.72
N ILE A 478 -7.15 -5.65 23.02
CA ILE A 478 -8.52 -5.43 23.54
C ILE A 478 -8.71 -3.98 24.03
N ASP A 479 -7.64 -3.26 24.31
CA ASP A 479 -7.64 -1.97 25.02
C ASP A 479 -6.79 -0.87 24.34
N THR A 480 -6.10 -1.18 23.25
CA THR A 480 -5.18 -0.31 22.50
C THR A 480 -3.86 0.04 23.22
N THR A 481 -3.65 -0.42 24.43
CA THR A 481 -2.44 -0.16 25.23
C THR A 481 -1.44 -1.30 25.17
N SER A 482 -1.95 -2.54 25.15
CA SER A 482 -1.15 -3.76 25.08
C SER A 482 -1.37 -4.47 23.75
N TRP A 483 -0.32 -4.60 22.95
CA TRP A 483 -0.37 -5.21 21.62
C TRP A 483 0.32 -6.57 21.61
N ILE A 484 -0.42 -7.61 21.23
CA ILE A 484 0.04 -8.99 21.17
C ILE A 484 0.34 -9.36 19.73
N ASP A 485 1.56 -9.82 19.45
CA ASP A 485 1.95 -10.33 18.13
C ASP A 485 1.15 -11.58 17.78
N THR A 486 0.41 -11.51 16.67
CA THR A 486 -0.46 -12.61 16.19
C THR A 486 0.30 -13.84 15.72
N THR A 487 1.62 -13.75 15.61
CA THR A 487 2.51 -14.84 15.19
C THR A 487 3.38 -15.41 16.31
N SER A 488 3.32 -14.83 17.51
CA SER A 488 4.16 -15.20 18.65
C SER A 488 3.87 -16.59 19.22
N ASN A 489 2.62 -17.05 19.09
CA ASN A 489 2.19 -18.38 19.54
C ASN A 489 2.05 -19.32 18.34
N SER A 490 2.88 -20.38 18.30
CA SER A 490 2.85 -21.34 17.18
C SER A 490 1.51 -22.08 17.02
N ALA A 491 0.69 -22.17 18.09
CA ALA A 491 -0.61 -22.77 18.07
C ALA A 491 -1.73 -21.79 17.67
N LEU A 492 -1.45 -20.47 17.62
CA LEU A 492 -2.44 -19.41 17.51
C LEU A 492 -2.04 -18.37 16.43
N GLN A 493 -1.41 -18.81 15.35
CA GLN A 493 -1.00 -17.88 14.31
C GLN A 493 -2.20 -17.47 13.45
N PHE A 494 -2.37 -16.16 13.31
CA PHE A 494 -3.37 -15.59 12.41
C PHE A 494 -2.94 -14.22 11.90
N TYR A 495 -3.59 -13.73 10.85
CA TYR A 495 -3.45 -12.36 10.35
C TYR A 495 -4.82 -11.70 10.21
N PRO A 496 -4.98 -10.45 10.64
CA PRO A 496 -6.14 -9.65 10.26
C PRO A 496 -6.20 -9.53 8.74
N VAL A 497 -7.37 -9.74 8.16
CA VAL A 497 -7.56 -9.65 6.71
C VAL A 497 -7.68 -8.18 6.34
N ILE A 498 -6.53 -7.53 6.13
CA ILE A 498 -6.41 -6.11 5.77
C ILE A 498 -5.42 -5.98 4.62
N SER A 499 -5.86 -5.39 3.51
CA SER A 499 -5.00 -5.03 2.38
C SER A 499 -5.08 -3.54 2.13
N VAL A 500 -3.96 -2.92 1.77
CA VAL A 500 -3.81 -1.48 1.60
C VAL A 500 -3.39 -1.18 0.18
N PHE A 501 -4.01 -0.17 -0.43
CA PHE A 501 -3.75 0.24 -1.79
C PHE A 501 -3.37 1.71 -1.83
N THR A 502 -2.27 2.01 -2.51
CA THR A 502 -1.72 3.35 -2.59
C THR A 502 -1.42 3.76 -4.03
N LYS A 503 -1.34 5.05 -4.25
CA LYS A 503 -0.85 5.67 -5.49
C LYS A 503 0.44 6.40 -5.21
N ASN A 504 1.42 6.25 -6.10
CA ASN A 504 2.61 7.09 -6.05
C ASN A 504 2.19 8.55 -6.23
N GLU A 505 2.62 9.41 -5.34
CA GLU A 505 2.41 10.84 -5.52
C GLU A 505 3.33 11.32 -6.65
N LYS A 506 2.77 12.18 -7.49
CA LYS A 506 3.51 12.70 -8.62
C LYS A 506 4.75 13.45 -8.13
N GLU A 507 5.91 12.96 -8.47
CA GLU A 507 7.16 13.64 -8.23
C GLU A 507 7.35 14.80 -9.23
N ASN A 508 7.91 15.90 -8.75
CA ASN A 508 8.32 17.00 -9.61
C ASN A 508 9.64 17.58 -9.12
N ILE A 509 10.52 17.85 -10.06
CA ILE A 509 11.79 18.54 -9.86
C ILE A 509 11.78 19.79 -10.74
N GLU A 510 11.73 20.94 -10.13
CA GLU A 510 11.81 22.24 -10.82
C GLU A 510 13.11 22.95 -10.42
N ILE A 511 13.91 23.32 -11.41
CA ILE A 511 15.10 24.13 -11.20
C ILE A 511 14.68 25.59 -11.13
N LYS A 512 14.80 26.20 -9.96
CA LYS A 512 14.50 27.63 -9.74
C LYS A 512 15.62 28.52 -10.19
N ASN A 513 16.85 28.14 -9.90
CA ASN A 513 18.02 28.96 -10.24
C ASN A 513 19.27 28.07 -10.28
N THR A 514 20.27 28.56 -11.04
CA THR A 514 21.61 27.99 -11.08
C THR A 514 22.61 29.15 -10.91
N THR A 515 23.29 29.18 -9.79
CA THR A 515 24.27 30.21 -9.45
C THR A 515 25.68 29.66 -9.47
N LYS A 516 26.63 30.52 -9.77
CA LYS A 516 28.07 30.20 -9.71
C LYS A 516 28.75 31.08 -8.66
N THR A 517 29.65 30.48 -7.91
CA THR A 517 30.46 31.22 -6.94
C THR A 517 31.93 30.83 -7.11
N PRO A 518 32.78 31.77 -7.57
CA PRO A 518 32.45 33.13 -8.03
C PRO A 518 31.63 33.16 -9.33
N THR A 519 31.07 34.32 -9.70
CA THR A 519 30.21 34.46 -10.89
C THR A 519 30.94 34.13 -12.20
N ASP A 520 32.24 34.45 -12.27
CA ASP A 520 33.15 34.12 -13.35
C ASP A 520 33.90 32.81 -13.15
N LEU A 521 33.23 31.83 -12.58
CA LEU A 521 33.78 30.53 -12.27
C LEU A 521 34.62 29.94 -13.41
N ASN A 522 35.89 29.67 -13.13
CA ASN A 522 36.83 29.09 -14.10
C ASN A 522 37.73 28.03 -13.41
N ILE A 523 38.49 27.28 -14.21
CA ILE A 523 39.34 26.20 -13.72
C ILE A 523 40.49 26.66 -12.81
N GLN A 524 40.84 27.96 -12.79
CA GLN A 524 41.94 28.50 -12.00
C GLN A 524 41.49 29.07 -10.65
N ASN A 525 40.34 29.77 -10.63
CA ASN A 525 39.86 30.34 -9.37
C ASN A 525 39.09 29.35 -8.50
N GLY A 526 38.72 28.18 -9.07
CA GLY A 526 37.92 27.18 -8.35
C GLY A 526 36.51 27.68 -7.99
N GLY A 527 35.83 26.95 -7.11
CA GLY A 527 34.52 27.34 -6.63
C GLY A 527 33.45 26.26 -6.77
N TYR A 528 32.20 26.68 -6.81
CA TYR A 528 31.06 25.77 -6.90
C TYR A 528 29.90 26.36 -7.69
N ILE A 529 29.04 25.46 -8.15
CA ILE A 529 27.72 25.77 -8.69
C ILE A 529 26.70 25.36 -7.65
N TYR A 530 25.71 26.21 -7.41
CA TYR A 530 24.54 25.86 -6.60
C TYR A 530 23.29 25.91 -7.46
N ILE A 531 22.56 24.77 -7.50
CA ILE A 531 21.30 24.60 -8.22
C ILE A 531 20.19 24.60 -7.20
N THR A 532 19.41 25.67 -7.15
CA THR A 532 18.24 25.77 -6.28
C THR A 532 17.07 25.01 -6.88
N LEU A 533 16.46 24.14 -6.09
CA LEU A 533 15.38 23.26 -6.50
C LEU A 533 14.07 23.60 -5.77
N ASN A 534 12.96 23.38 -6.46
CA ASN A 534 11.65 23.20 -5.86
C ASN A 534 11.23 21.76 -6.09
N LEU A 535 11.14 20.99 -5.01
CA LEU A 535 10.86 19.57 -5.02
C LEU A 535 9.44 19.32 -4.53
N THR A 536 8.69 18.54 -5.29
CA THR A 536 7.37 18.06 -4.86
C THR A 536 7.41 16.55 -4.79
N ASN A 537 7.14 16.00 -3.62
CA ASN A 537 7.13 14.55 -3.35
C ASN A 537 8.45 13.83 -3.67
N VAL A 538 9.56 14.55 -3.60
CA VAL A 538 10.92 14.04 -3.85
C VAL A 538 11.76 14.24 -2.60
N ASN A 539 12.40 13.15 -2.13
CA ASN A 539 13.40 13.25 -1.08
C ASN A 539 14.73 13.73 -1.68
N PRO A 540 15.28 14.90 -1.27
CA PRO A 540 16.52 15.42 -1.85
C PRO A 540 17.71 14.46 -1.71
N ASN A 541 17.75 13.64 -0.65
CA ASN A 541 18.84 12.68 -0.44
C ASN A 541 18.85 11.52 -1.46
N THR A 542 17.69 11.20 -2.05
CA THR A 542 17.56 10.11 -3.06
C THR A 542 17.81 10.59 -4.49
N LEU A 543 17.99 11.89 -4.72
CA LEU A 543 18.24 12.41 -6.05
C LEU A 543 19.51 11.80 -6.66
N ASN A 544 19.40 11.35 -7.89
CA ASN A 544 20.54 10.94 -8.70
C ASN A 544 21.02 12.14 -9.55
N ILE A 545 22.30 12.48 -9.44
CA ILE A 545 22.91 13.59 -10.14
C ILE A 545 23.90 13.07 -11.15
N LYS A 546 23.67 13.38 -12.40
CA LYS A 546 24.56 13.03 -13.50
C LYS A 546 25.05 14.31 -14.18
N ILE A 547 26.36 14.44 -14.34
CA ILE A 547 27.01 15.58 -15.01
C ILE A 547 27.68 15.05 -16.27
N THR A 548 27.33 15.64 -17.41
CA THR A 548 27.92 15.25 -18.69
C THR A 548 28.62 16.43 -19.36
N LYS A 549 29.67 16.13 -20.12
CA LYS A 549 30.35 17.06 -21.04
C LYS A 549 30.48 16.35 -22.38
N ASN A 550 29.95 16.93 -23.45
CA ASN A 550 29.92 16.32 -24.78
C ASN A 550 29.34 14.85 -24.74
N ASN A 551 28.23 14.68 -24.03
CA ASN A 551 27.54 13.37 -23.79
C ASN A 551 28.36 12.33 -23.00
N THR A 552 29.58 12.66 -22.55
CA THR A 552 30.39 11.79 -21.69
C THR A 552 30.10 12.06 -20.22
N ASP A 553 29.86 11.04 -19.43
CA ASP A 553 29.66 11.15 -17.98
C ASP A 553 30.98 11.55 -17.30
N VAL A 554 30.94 12.65 -16.59
CA VAL A 554 32.09 13.24 -15.88
C VAL A 554 31.72 13.56 -14.42
N THR A 555 30.67 12.95 -13.90
CA THR A 555 30.15 13.20 -12.54
C THR A 555 31.23 13.02 -11.47
N ASN A 556 32.11 12.05 -11.63
CA ASN A 556 33.22 11.73 -10.72
C ASN A 556 34.31 12.80 -10.65
N LYS A 557 34.24 13.81 -11.51
CA LYS A 557 35.18 14.97 -11.50
C LYS A 557 34.68 16.10 -10.59
N PHE A 558 33.53 15.96 -9.95
CA PHE A 558 32.95 16.97 -9.08
C PHE A 558 32.68 16.39 -7.69
N THR A 559 32.72 17.25 -6.68
CA THR A 559 32.16 16.90 -5.36
C THR A 559 30.76 17.46 -5.28
N ILE A 560 29.78 16.56 -5.02
CA ILE A 560 28.34 16.88 -5.01
C ILE A 560 27.81 16.74 -3.60
N THR A 561 27.18 17.77 -3.07
CA THR A 561 26.42 17.74 -1.83
C THR A 561 24.99 18.19 -2.08
N LYS A 562 24.05 17.64 -1.33
CA LYS A 562 22.62 17.89 -1.45
C LYS A 562 22.10 18.41 -0.12
N ASP A 563 21.14 19.33 -0.18
CA ASP A 563 20.38 19.80 0.98
C ASP A 563 18.88 19.93 0.62
N THR A 564 18.09 20.43 1.54
CA THR A 564 16.64 20.57 1.34
C THR A 564 16.25 21.62 0.30
N THR A 565 17.17 22.49 -0.10
CA THR A 565 16.93 23.63 -0.99
C THR A 565 17.60 23.46 -2.34
N GLY A 566 18.57 22.53 -2.47
CA GLY A 566 19.25 22.35 -3.74
C GLY A 566 20.46 21.43 -3.72
N ILE A 567 21.31 21.63 -4.72
CA ILE A 567 22.50 20.82 -4.99
C ILE A 567 23.68 21.73 -5.15
N LYS A 568 24.74 21.48 -4.40
CA LYS A 568 26.03 22.13 -4.54
C LYS A 568 26.99 21.22 -5.29
N ILE A 569 27.54 21.72 -6.41
CA ILE A 569 28.51 21.03 -7.25
C ILE A 569 29.83 21.79 -7.15
N THR A 570 30.80 21.24 -6.44
CA THR A 570 32.10 21.85 -6.20
C THR A 570 33.11 21.31 -7.22
N LEU A 571 33.90 22.22 -7.80
CA LEU A 571 34.96 21.89 -8.75
C LEU A 571 36.12 21.18 -8.03
N THR A 572 36.67 20.17 -8.70
CA THR A 572 37.94 19.55 -8.32
C THR A 572 39.04 19.90 -9.33
N ASP A 573 40.27 19.54 -9.06
CA ASP A 573 41.42 19.66 -9.94
C ASP A 573 41.31 18.90 -11.28
N LYS A 574 40.33 17.98 -11.37
CA LYS A 574 40.11 17.14 -12.57
C LYS A 574 39.13 17.78 -13.57
N VAL A 575 38.54 18.90 -13.24
CA VAL A 575 37.58 19.60 -14.09
C VAL A 575 38.28 20.39 -15.17
N THR A 576 37.74 20.45 -16.39
CA THR A 576 38.25 21.19 -17.53
C THR A 576 37.27 22.28 -17.95
N ALA A 577 37.73 23.35 -18.55
CA ALA A 577 36.85 24.41 -19.06
C ALA A 577 35.87 23.89 -20.11
N GLY A 578 34.69 24.49 -20.18
CA GLY A 578 33.62 24.13 -21.13
C GLY A 578 32.24 24.12 -20.51
N THR A 579 31.26 23.73 -21.31
CA THR A 579 29.86 23.62 -20.90
C THR A 579 29.53 22.19 -20.45
N TYR A 580 28.81 22.10 -19.34
CA TYR A 580 28.39 20.89 -18.69
C TYR A 580 26.87 20.86 -18.60
N GLU A 581 26.26 19.70 -18.87
CA GLU A 581 24.85 19.45 -18.60
C GLU A 581 24.73 18.69 -17.28
N VAL A 582 23.83 19.11 -16.42
CA VAL A 582 23.45 18.42 -15.19
C VAL A 582 22.05 17.86 -15.35
N THR A 583 21.94 16.56 -15.19
CA THR A 583 20.65 15.87 -15.04
C THR A 583 20.43 15.55 -13.57
N ILE A 584 19.32 15.99 -13.04
CA ILE A 584 18.85 15.73 -11.67
C ILE A 584 17.64 14.83 -11.78
N ALA A 585 17.69 13.63 -11.23
CA ALA A 585 16.61 12.66 -11.39
C ALA A 585 16.21 12.05 -10.05
N SER A 586 14.91 11.79 -9.89
CA SER A 586 14.31 10.90 -8.90
C SER A 586 13.79 9.65 -9.61
N THR A 587 12.96 8.86 -8.95
CA THR A 587 12.35 7.65 -9.54
C THR A 587 11.46 7.99 -10.73
N ASN A 588 10.66 9.07 -10.66
CA ASN A 588 9.61 9.38 -11.62
C ASN A 588 9.68 10.81 -12.20
N ALA A 589 10.70 11.59 -11.82
CA ALA A 589 10.88 12.95 -12.33
C ALA A 589 12.34 13.23 -12.64
N ASN A 590 12.57 14.11 -13.60
CA ASN A 590 13.91 14.63 -13.87
C ASN A 590 13.85 16.09 -14.32
N ALA A 591 14.95 16.78 -14.11
CA ALA A 591 15.18 18.12 -14.59
C ALA A 591 16.62 18.26 -15.09
N LYS A 592 16.85 19.18 -16.03
CA LYS A 592 18.16 19.43 -16.60
C LYS A 592 18.51 20.91 -16.57
N THR A 593 19.76 21.20 -16.36
CA THR A 593 20.34 22.54 -16.51
C THR A 593 21.75 22.45 -17.06
N THR A 594 22.28 23.57 -17.49
CA THR A 594 23.66 23.65 -17.95
C THR A 594 24.42 24.74 -17.19
N PHE A 595 25.71 24.57 -17.08
CA PHE A 595 26.62 25.61 -16.61
C PHE A 595 27.93 25.59 -17.42
N THR A 596 28.59 26.70 -17.47
CA THR A 596 29.90 26.84 -18.16
C THR A 596 30.99 27.20 -17.18
N ILE A 597 32.11 26.50 -17.28
CA ILE A 597 33.35 26.78 -16.59
C ILE A 597 34.34 27.42 -17.59
N GLY A 598 34.83 28.58 -17.25
CA GLY A 598 35.79 29.33 -18.10
C GLY A 598 37.21 28.75 -18.08
N ASP A 599 37.99 29.09 -19.09
CA ASP A 599 39.42 28.75 -19.18
C ASP A 599 40.35 29.96 -18.92
N LYS A 600 39.78 31.17 -18.81
CA LYS A 600 40.57 32.36 -18.58
C LYS A 600 41.12 32.45 -17.17
N LYS A 601 42.36 32.84 -17.07
CA LYS A 601 42.99 33.23 -15.80
C LYS A 601 42.18 34.36 -15.18
N SER A 602 41.72 34.15 -13.99
CA SER A 602 41.05 35.19 -13.22
C SER A 602 42.08 36.34 -13.01
N ILE A 603 41.72 37.52 -13.46
CA ILE A 603 42.48 38.71 -13.17
C ILE A 603 41.86 39.32 -11.92
N PRO A 604 42.52 39.25 -10.77
CA PRO A 604 41.96 39.76 -9.53
C PRO A 604 41.92 41.28 -9.51
N ILE A 605 41.07 41.81 -8.71
CA ILE A 605 41.09 43.24 -8.34
C ILE A 605 42.33 43.49 -7.50
N THR A 606 43.11 44.53 -7.87
CA THR A 606 44.31 44.96 -7.14
C THR A 606 44.12 46.26 -6.38
N ASN A 607 43.12 47.08 -6.78
CA ASN A 607 42.76 48.30 -6.08
C ASN A 607 41.30 48.67 -6.32
N ILE A 608 40.67 49.32 -5.34
CA ILE A 608 39.34 49.93 -5.43
C ILE A 608 39.44 51.36 -4.93
N SER A 609 39.09 52.34 -5.78
CA SER A 609 39.04 53.77 -5.44
C SER A 609 37.57 54.21 -5.39
N ILE A 610 37.11 54.75 -4.27
CA ILE A 610 35.74 55.26 -4.14
C ILE A 610 35.68 56.71 -4.61
N ILE A 611 34.85 56.94 -5.60
CA ILE A 611 34.63 58.27 -6.25
C ILE A 611 33.29 58.83 -5.73
N GLY A 612 33.26 60.14 -5.47
CA GLY A 612 32.11 60.91 -5.01
C GLY A 612 32.52 62.01 -4.03
N ASN A 613 31.63 62.86 -3.61
CA ASN A 613 31.88 63.93 -2.66
C ASN A 613 32.27 63.37 -1.27
N ASN A 614 32.93 64.18 -0.45
CA ASN A 614 33.39 63.80 0.89
C ASN A 614 32.39 64.23 2.00
N GLU A 615 31.35 64.94 1.60
CA GLU A 615 30.40 65.53 2.55
C GLU A 615 28.94 65.41 2.05
N ILE A 616 28.03 65.31 2.97
CA ILE A 616 26.58 65.18 2.72
C ILE A 616 25.81 65.69 3.95
N SER A 617 24.65 66.29 3.76
CA SER A 617 23.76 66.69 4.86
C SER A 617 23.06 65.51 5.51
N VAL A 618 22.66 65.66 6.77
CA VAL A 618 21.68 64.76 7.40
C VAL A 618 20.43 64.68 6.54
N ALA A 619 19.85 63.51 6.41
CA ALA A 619 18.74 63.14 5.49
C ALA A 619 19.07 63.27 3.99
N GLY A 620 20.25 63.73 3.60
CA GLY A 620 20.68 63.77 2.22
C GLY A 620 21.12 62.39 1.71
N THR A 621 21.22 62.29 0.38
CA THR A 621 21.78 61.10 -0.31
C THR A 621 22.97 61.46 -1.19
N LEU A 622 23.95 60.55 -1.26
CA LEU A 622 25.16 60.70 -2.06
C LEU A 622 25.40 59.45 -2.88
N ASN A 623 25.52 59.63 -4.18
CA ASN A 623 25.90 58.54 -5.08
C ASN A 623 27.41 58.37 -5.09
N LEU A 624 27.86 57.23 -4.59
CA LEU A 624 29.27 56.83 -4.68
C LEU A 624 29.44 55.78 -5.78
N SER A 625 30.51 55.86 -6.48
CA SER A 625 30.97 54.86 -7.44
C SER A 625 32.33 54.31 -7.05
N ALA A 626 32.66 53.14 -7.57
CA ALA A 626 33.98 52.55 -7.34
C ALA A 626 34.72 52.38 -8.67
N GLU A 627 35.93 52.90 -8.74
CA GLU A 627 36.84 52.62 -9.83
C GLU A 627 37.72 51.43 -9.44
N ILE A 628 37.70 50.40 -10.30
CA ILE A 628 38.34 49.13 -10.05
C ILE A 628 39.59 49.00 -10.93
N THR A 629 40.71 48.64 -10.30
CA THR A 629 41.98 48.38 -10.99
C THR A 629 42.35 46.90 -10.78
N PRO A 630 42.79 46.18 -11.83
CA PRO A 630 42.86 46.68 -13.21
C PRO A 630 41.45 46.73 -13.84
N SER A 631 41.28 47.58 -14.85
CA SER A 631 40.00 47.76 -15.55
C SER A 631 39.48 46.50 -16.25
N ASN A 632 40.33 45.49 -16.43
CA ASN A 632 40.03 44.17 -16.99
C ASN A 632 39.98 43.07 -15.91
N ALA A 633 39.80 43.42 -14.64
CA ALA A 633 39.56 42.42 -13.58
C ALA A 633 38.41 41.47 -13.96
N SER A 634 38.60 40.18 -13.68
CA SER A 634 37.69 39.14 -14.15
C SER A 634 36.31 39.22 -13.50
N ASN A 635 36.26 39.61 -12.24
CA ASN A 635 35.05 39.94 -11.50
C ASN A 635 35.19 41.32 -10.89
N LYS A 636 34.31 42.26 -11.24
CA LYS A 636 34.29 43.62 -10.74
C LYS A 636 33.20 43.88 -9.71
N ASP A 637 32.53 42.86 -9.28
CA ASP A 637 31.49 42.98 -8.27
C ASP A 637 32.08 43.39 -6.94
N ILE A 638 31.43 44.34 -6.29
CA ILE A 638 31.81 44.85 -4.98
C ILE A 638 30.65 44.76 -3.99
N TYR A 639 31.00 44.79 -2.73
CA TYR A 639 30.04 44.88 -1.62
C TYR A 639 30.27 46.19 -0.88
N TRP A 640 29.24 47.02 -0.81
CA TRP A 640 29.26 48.29 -0.10
C TRP A 640 28.88 48.11 1.37
N SER A 641 29.60 48.77 2.27
CA SER A 641 29.32 48.79 3.69
C SER A 641 29.77 50.09 4.35
N VAL A 642 29.29 50.36 5.53
CA VAL A 642 29.73 51.48 6.37
C VAL A 642 30.14 50.93 7.74
N ASN A 643 31.09 51.61 8.39
CA ASN A 643 31.56 51.25 9.71
C ASN A 643 30.58 51.66 10.83
N ASN A 644 29.67 52.62 10.58
CA ASN A 644 28.69 53.08 11.58
C ASN A 644 27.33 53.34 10.94
N VAL A 645 26.46 52.37 11.04
CA VAL A 645 25.09 52.42 10.48
C VAL A 645 24.16 53.40 11.24
N ARG A 646 24.58 53.93 12.38
CA ARG A 646 23.85 54.99 13.11
C ARG A 646 24.12 56.38 12.57
N VAL A 647 25.23 56.57 11.87
CA VAL A 647 25.65 57.85 11.23
C VAL A 647 25.19 57.92 9.79
N ALA A 648 25.34 56.82 9.02
CA ALA A 648 24.87 56.73 7.66
C ALA A 648 24.62 55.26 7.27
N THR A 649 23.77 55.02 6.27
CA THR A 649 23.57 53.71 5.62
C THR A 649 23.95 53.81 4.16
N ILE A 650 24.41 52.66 3.57
CA ILE A 650 24.72 52.59 2.16
C ILE A 650 24.01 51.33 1.57
N ASN A 651 23.39 51.48 0.41
CA ASN A 651 22.83 50.34 -0.30
C ASN A 651 23.86 49.73 -1.27
N GLN A 652 23.54 48.59 -1.88
CA GLN A 652 24.46 47.88 -2.77
C GLN A 652 24.61 48.53 -4.14
N SER A 653 23.87 49.58 -4.42
CA SER A 653 24.07 50.45 -5.61
C SER A 653 25.00 51.63 -5.33
N GLY A 654 25.59 51.73 -4.13
CA GLY A 654 26.51 52.82 -3.75
C GLY A 654 25.81 54.10 -3.29
N ILE A 655 24.51 54.10 -3.03
CA ILE A 655 23.80 55.27 -2.52
C ILE A 655 23.92 55.30 -0.99
N LEU A 656 24.66 56.28 -0.51
CA LEU A 656 24.82 56.60 0.92
C LEU A 656 23.73 57.57 1.36
N THR A 657 23.11 57.30 2.50
CA THR A 657 22.13 58.17 3.15
C THR A 657 22.65 58.61 4.51
N GLY A 658 22.75 59.90 4.76
CA GLY A 658 23.14 60.48 6.05
C GLY A 658 22.00 60.39 7.06
N LEU A 659 22.27 59.87 8.25
CA LEU A 659 21.23 59.69 9.31
C LEU A 659 21.47 60.64 10.51
N LYS A 660 22.74 60.89 10.81
CA LYS A 660 23.11 61.70 11.97
C LYS A 660 24.45 62.39 11.67
N GLU A 661 24.68 63.60 12.22
CA GLU A 661 25.95 64.29 12.15
C GLU A 661 27.11 63.42 12.66
N GLY A 662 28.21 63.39 11.93
CA GLY A 662 29.41 62.63 12.27
C GLY A 662 30.20 62.22 11.02
N GLU A 663 31.19 61.39 11.22
CA GLU A 663 31.98 60.83 10.14
C GLU A 663 31.67 59.32 10.02
N VAL A 664 31.65 58.87 8.78
CA VAL A 664 31.48 57.46 8.45
C VAL A 664 32.52 57.03 7.44
N ILE A 665 33.09 55.86 7.65
CA ILE A 665 33.94 55.21 6.66
C ILE A 665 33.11 54.31 5.78
N VAL A 666 32.98 54.64 4.53
CA VAL A 666 32.40 53.80 3.50
C VAL A 666 33.47 52.84 3.00
N THR A 667 33.13 51.59 2.87
CA THR A 667 34.00 50.53 2.37
C THR A 667 33.36 49.86 1.16
N ALA A 668 34.08 49.74 0.07
CA ALA A 668 33.78 48.91 -1.09
C ALA A 668 34.72 47.71 -1.06
N SER A 669 34.16 46.50 -0.87
CA SER A 669 34.96 45.28 -0.79
C SER A 669 34.79 44.46 -2.07
N ALA A 670 35.88 43.97 -2.63
CA ALA A 670 35.88 43.09 -3.80
C ALA A 670 35.17 41.78 -3.52
N LYS A 671 34.33 41.29 -4.46
CA LYS A 671 33.71 40.00 -4.43
C LYS A 671 34.45 38.95 -5.29
N ASP A 672 35.59 39.28 -5.84
CA ASP A 672 36.41 38.38 -6.66
C ASP A 672 37.29 37.43 -5.84
N GLY A 673 37.24 37.50 -4.52
CA GLY A 673 38.10 36.74 -3.60
C GLY A 673 39.48 37.38 -3.35
N SER A 674 39.82 38.50 -3.96
CA SER A 674 41.10 39.20 -3.75
C SER A 674 41.26 39.77 -2.32
N GLY A 675 40.15 39.94 -1.62
CA GLY A 675 40.15 40.62 -0.31
C GLY A 675 40.39 42.11 -0.35
N ILE A 676 40.54 42.70 -1.54
CA ILE A 676 40.81 44.14 -1.74
C ILE A 676 39.60 44.96 -1.28
N LYS A 677 39.91 46.05 -0.60
CA LYS A 677 38.92 47.01 -0.13
C LYS A 677 39.38 48.44 -0.46
N GLY A 678 38.46 49.23 -0.96
CA GLY A 678 38.61 50.69 -1.04
C GLY A 678 37.83 51.32 0.11
N THR A 679 38.37 52.35 0.70
CA THR A 679 37.68 53.08 1.78
C THR A 679 37.65 54.57 1.48
N LYS A 680 36.61 55.25 1.95
CA LYS A 680 36.45 56.70 1.83
C LYS A 680 35.69 57.20 3.06
N THR A 681 36.27 58.25 3.69
CA THR A 681 35.60 58.93 4.78
C THR A 681 34.63 59.97 4.24
N ILE A 682 33.43 59.95 4.71
CA ILE A 682 32.36 60.90 4.37
C ILE A 682 31.90 61.59 5.64
N LYS A 683 31.87 62.91 5.61
CA LYS A 683 31.37 63.75 6.70
C LYS A 683 29.85 63.97 6.52
N ILE A 684 29.08 63.72 7.55
CA ILE A 684 27.65 64.02 7.58
C ILE A 684 27.51 65.32 8.38
N ILE A 685 27.00 66.38 7.77
CA ILE A 685 26.83 67.67 8.39
C ILE A 685 25.34 67.95 8.69
N ASP A 686 25.06 68.55 9.80
CA ASP A 686 23.72 69.07 10.08
C ASP A 686 23.67 70.56 9.72
N ILE A 687 23.10 70.85 8.56
CA ILE A 687 23.01 72.21 8.00
C ILE A 687 22.00 73.09 8.78
N ASN A 688 21.30 72.56 9.77
CA ASN A 688 20.30 73.27 10.59
C ASN A 688 20.85 73.65 11.98
N LYS A 689 22.15 73.47 12.24
CA LYS A 689 22.77 73.88 13.50
C LYS A 689 23.30 75.33 13.39
N GLU A 690 22.72 76.28 14.13
CA GLU A 690 23.22 77.57 14.37
C GLU A 690 24.57 77.48 15.14
N GLU A 691 25.58 78.23 14.67
CA GLU A 691 26.92 78.39 15.33
C GLU A 691 26.74 79.03 16.72
N GLY A 692 26.94 78.26 17.77
CA GLY A 692 27.16 78.79 19.11
C GLY A 692 28.59 78.60 19.55
N ASN A 693 29.28 79.78 19.68
CA ASN A 693 30.65 79.92 20.18
C ASN A 693 30.88 79.22 21.52
N GLY A 694 32.10 78.71 21.70
CA GLY A 694 32.68 78.65 23.03
C GLY A 694 33.51 77.41 23.40
N GLU A 695 34.79 77.62 23.34
CA GLU A 695 35.86 77.13 24.22
C GLU A 695 36.28 75.66 24.34
N THR A 696 37.52 75.53 23.95
CA THR A 696 38.67 74.72 24.34
C THR A 696 38.62 74.01 25.68
N ILE A 697 39.11 72.74 25.78
CA ILE A 697 40.18 72.23 26.64
C ILE A 697 40.50 70.77 26.30
N ILE A 698 41.62 70.53 25.77
CA ILE A 698 42.90 69.82 26.05
C ILE A 698 42.76 68.45 26.76
N SER A 699 43.49 67.56 26.10
CA SER A 699 44.38 66.48 26.57
C SER A 699 43.85 65.12 27.02
N GLY A 700 44.58 64.20 26.51
CA GLY A 700 44.92 62.99 27.20
C GLY A 700 45.06 61.76 26.31
N ASP A 701 46.29 61.61 25.80
CA ASP A 701 46.83 60.36 25.35
C ASP A 701 46.53 59.24 26.37
N VAL A 702 46.30 58.03 25.92
CA VAL A 702 47.13 56.87 26.25
C VAL A 702 46.79 55.69 25.37
N ASN A 703 47.84 55.24 24.69
CA ASN A 703 48.00 53.90 24.10
C ASN A 703 47.60 52.76 25.08
N GLN A 704 47.04 51.66 24.62
CA GLN A 704 47.78 50.38 24.61
C GLN A 704 47.05 49.27 23.90
N ASN A 705 47.87 48.63 23.07
CA ASN A 705 47.69 47.24 22.61
C ASN A 705 47.32 46.27 23.73
N GLN A 706 46.50 45.30 23.41
CA GLN A 706 46.94 43.90 23.57
C GLN A 706 46.00 42.92 22.85
N ASN A 707 46.68 42.08 22.05
CA ASN A 707 46.20 40.79 21.58
C ASN A 707 45.77 39.87 22.70
N SER A 708 44.70 39.13 22.56
CA SER A 708 44.66 37.76 23.01
C SER A 708 43.69 36.95 22.17
N THR A 709 44.26 36.05 21.46
CA THR A 709 43.64 34.84 20.89
C THR A 709 43.17 33.92 22.01
N GLU A 710 41.93 33.51 21.99
CA GLU A 710 41.54 32.24 22.59
C GLU A 710 40.50 31.53 21.74
N ASN A 711 40.86 30.34 21.27
CA ASN A 711 40.01 29.35 20.67
C ASN A 711 39.10 28.71 21.75
N PRO A 712 37.83 28.46 21.48
CA PRO A 712 37.03 27.62 22.36
C PRO A 712 37.35 26.16 22.12
N LYS A 713 37.67 25.46 23.17
CA LYS A 713 37.92 24.04 23.27
C LYS A 713 36.69 23.22 22.86
N THR A 714 36.89 22.30 21.98
CA THR A 714 35.98 21.20 21.70
C THR A 714 35.91 20.27 22.91
N GLY A 715 34.77 20.25 23.57
CA GLY A 715 34.48 19.29 24.63
C GLY A 715 34.00 17.95 24.04
N ILE A 716 34.87 16.98 24.02
CA ILE A 716 34.50 15.58 23.83
C ILE A 716 34.18 15.02 25.23
N SER A 717 32.93 14.87 25.54
CA SER A 717 32.49 14.01 26.62
C SER A 717 31.06 13.57 26.33
N ASN A 718 30.87 12.32 25.91
CA ASN A 718 29.67 11.50 26.11
C ASN A 718 29.68 10.20 25.31
N LEU A 719 30.87 9.76 24.81
CA LEU A 719 30.93 8.46 24.11
C LEU A 719 31.15 7.25 25.06
N THR A 720 31.56 7.50 26.30
CA THR A 720 31.81 6.45 27.30
C THR A 720 30.56 5.97 28.05
N ALA A 721 29.51 6.77 28.13
CA ALA A 721 28.28 6.38 28.80
C ALA A 721 27.37 5.46 27.97
N VAL A 722 27.44 5.55 26.63
CA VAL A 722 26.61 4.72 25.72
C VAL A 722 27.20 3.31 25.56
N LEU A 723 28.52 3.14 25.68
CA LEU A 723 29.17 1.82 25.59
C LEU A 723 29.00 0.98 26.86
N LEU A 724 28.82 1.59 28.03
CA LEU A 724 28.55 0.88 29.28
C LEU A 724 27.10 0.40 29.41
N SER A 725 26.14 1.09 28.82
CA SER A 725 24.73 0.66 28.80
C SER A 725 24.48 -0.52 27.86
N SER A 726 25.21 -0.61 26.72
CA SER A 726 25.11 -1.74 25.79
C SER A 726 25.75 -3.02 26.34
N LEU A 727 26.75 -2.91 27.19
CA LEU A 727 27.38 -4.05 27.82
C LEU A 727 26.54 -4.68 28.96
N PHE A 728 25.75 -3.85 29.67
CA PHE A 728 24.82 -4.32 30.71
C PHE A 728 23.61 -5.06 30.13
N ILE A 729 23.08 -4.62 28.99
CA ILE A 729 21.96 -5.27 28.30
C ILE A 729 22.38 -6.63 27.71
N SER A 730 23.59 -6.74 27.15
CA SER A 730 24.12 -8.00 26.62
C SER A 730 24.44 -9.04 27.70
N VAL A 731 24.90 -8.63 28.88
CA VAL A 731 25.16 -9.53 30.01
C VAL A 731 23.83 -10.00 30.63
N THR A 732 22.79 -9.18 30.70
CA THR A 732 21.50 -9.60 31.25
C THR A 732 20.76 -10.56 30.31
N LEU A 733 20.87 -10.38 28.99
CA LEU A 733 20.36 -11.32 28.00
C LEU A 733 21.12 -12.64 27.96
N PHE A 734 22.43 -12.63 28.20
CA PHE A 734 23.26 -13.85 28.31
C PHE A 734 22.92 -14.66 29.54
N ILE A 735 22.61 -14.02 30.67
CA ILE A 735 22.21 -14.70 31.91
C ILE A 735 20.79 -15.29 31.78
N LEU A 736 19.90 -14.63 31.09
CA LEU A 736 18.56 -15.14 30.83
C LEU A 736 18.58 -16.30 29.83
N SER A 737 19.45 -16.29 28.81
CA SER A 737 19.57 -17.37 27.85
C SER A 737 20.23 -18.66 28.49
N LYS A 738 21.12 -18.49 29.44
CA LYS A 738 21.70 -19.65 30.22
C LYS A 738 20.68 -20.26 31.18
N LYS A 739 19.74 -19.48 31.72
CA LYS A 739 18.68 -20.07 32.57
C LYS A 739 17.63 -20.84 31.76
N HIS A 740 17.46 -20.55 30.48
CA HIS A 740 16.48 -21.25 29.65
C HIS A 740 16.98 -22.64 29.16
N ASN A 741 18.28 -22.85 29.12
CA ASN A 741 18.86 -24.14 28.73
C ASN A 741 18.98 -25.19 29.85
N VAL A 742 18.66 -24.83 31.09
CA VAL A 742 18.65 -25.78 32.21
C VAL A 742 17.35 -26.54 32.37
N PHE A 743 16.25 -26.07 31.72
CA PHE A 743 14.93 -26.75 31.76
C PHE A 743 14.63 -27.71 30.62
N LYS A 744 15.58 -28.01 29.74
CA LYS A 744 15.43 -29.02 28.67
C LYS A 744 15.94 -30.44 29.04
N LYS A 745 16.20 -30.71 30.32
CA LYS A 745 16.61 -32.04 30.80
C LYS A 745 15.80 -32.45 32.03
N PHE A 746 14.48 -32.51 31.89
CA PHE A 746 13.66 -33.36 32.77
C PHE A 746 12.32 -33.62 32.08
#